data_549ca3c5a1aa71d0f5a20ba0684ca47e
#
_entry.id   549ca3c5a1aa71d0f5a20ba0684ca47e
#
_cell.length_a   1.000
_cell.length_b   1.000
_cell.length_c   1.000
_cell.angle_alpha   90.00
_cell.angle_beta   90.00
_cell.angle_gamma   90.00
#
_symmetry.space_group_name_H-M   'P 1'
#
loop_
_entity.id
_entity.type
_entity.pdbx_description
1 polymer ?
#
loop_
_entity_poly.entity_id
_entity_poly.type
_entity_poly.pdbx_seq_one_letter_code
_entity_poly.pdbx_strand_id
1 'polypeptide(L)'
;MKKLYLLLLSASMTFSASAQTKQKFEQGKPNNDAYRYLDNYKALKEYIDHEKYPNFKLGAGTTVNDYLNNSLVKNLTNKNFSETVAGNAMKMSSCVDGNGNMRFSTVTNYVNAATNAGLNVYGHTLAWHSQQPKGWLLKLLADKPAPELEDGDVDIQTVVASKDFRTDKSIGWKASESEFGYSLKSDATDGLKVTSTKSYSYQVQFVAMENILLTKNKTYKLTMTVKGSKAGKIGGRLGDWSVNGPSINIPFTTEWQDVTINIKPQLESSFLLVQFPNFVGDAYIKDIKFEETKKGKTINEDRRCIVAHAKARVSETYDNQLWLVPGSFAKNASYVFTADVRADKATYASTQIHKSPSTWVTSDALGNITFTTEWKTVTISGKFSDAGQSIALNLSELAEENNYYFDNVSLKINGVEKIVNGDFEGDDVSSFKVKEYGGSIVAPTISENITYVYVPSTIPLTAEERRDTLVWAMDKWIKGMMNACGGKVKGWDLVNEAISGGGNDGEGNYVLQGNNPSGNPDATWDVGGDNFYWQDYMGALDYVRQACRLARKYGPADVKLFINDYNLEGTWDIQTKEGISASKKLWSLVNWIKKWEADGVTKIDGIGTQMHISYNENSGSQNALENAITGMFKLMAKSGKLVRVSELDMGYNNASGKSVPTNSMTETQHKNMANFYEWIIKQYLSIIPPAQQWGICQWCTTDSPENSGWRANTPVGIWDLNYYRKHTYAGFVRGLNGGEPVVDAIEGVKTDKAVDTSKGIYNLNGVRLSATSLDELPAGIYISNGKKIVIK
;
A
#
# COMPACT_ATOMS: atom_id res chain seq x y z
N MET A 1 -71.00 -43.17 -16.93
CA MET A 1 -71.54 -42.60 -15.69
C MET A 1 -70.37 -42.18 -14.77
N LYS A 2 -70.11 -40.98 -14.69
CA LYS A 2 -69.58 -40.16 -13.56
C LYS A 2 -69.30 -38.77 -14.06
N LYS A 3 -70.06 -37.83 -13.59
CA LYS A 3 -70.02 -36.45 -13.91
C LYS A 3 -68.79 -35.82 -13.20
N LEU A 4 -67.91 -35.16 -13.94
CA LEU A 4 -66.82 -34.39 -13.44
C LEU A 4 -67.37 -32.97 -13.27
N TYR A 5 -67.39 -32.48 -12.02
CA TYR A 5 -67.66 -31.08 -11.69
C TYR A 5 -66.36 -30.27 -11.85
N LEU A 6 -66.34 -29.36 -12.79
CA LEU A 6 -65.32 -28.34 -12.95
C LEU A 6 -65.68 -27.17 -12.04
N LEU A 7 -64.95 -26.99 -10.96
CA LEU A 7 -65.04 -25.77 -10.15
C LEU A 7 -64.13 -24.74 -10.78
N LEU A 8 -64.66 -23.70 -11.39
CA LEU A 8 -63.94 -22.50 -11.77
C LEU A 8 -63.72 -21.67 -10.49
N LEU A 9 -62.51 -21.69 -9.92
CA LEU A 9 -62.08 -20.65 -8.99
C LEU A 9 -61.54 -19.46 -9.80
N SER A 10 -62.30 -18.41 -9.94
CA SER A 10 -61.83 -17.09 -10.40
C SER A 10 -61.00 -16.46 -9.28
N ALA A 11 -59.69 -16.69 -9.31
CA ALA A 11 -58.77 -15.90 -8.54
C ALA A 11 -58.55 -14.56 -9.23
N SER A 12 -59.22 -13.54 -8.75
CA SER A 12 -58.93 -12.14 -9.06
C SER A 12 -57.56 -11.82 -8.49
N MET A 13 -56.51 -11.99 -9.30
CA MET A 13 -55.19 -11.38 -9.01
C MET A 13 -55.38 -9.86 -9.19
N THR A 14 -55.59 -9.19 -8.09
CA THR A 14 -55.30 -7.76 -8.02
C THR A 14 -53.78 -7.59 -8.18
N PHE A 15 -53.29 -7.33 -9.39
CA PHE A 15 -52.03 -6.75 -9.61
C PHE A 15 -52.01 -5.39 -8.91
N SER A 16 -51.52 -5.35 -7.68
CA SER A 16 -50.98 -4.13 -7.12
C SER A 16 -49.82 -3.75 -8.00
N ALA A 17 -50.06 -2.98 -9.05
CA ALA A 17 -49.02 -2.23 -9.69
C ALA A 17 -48.46 -1.27 -8.62
N SER A 18 -47.53 -1.71 -7.83
CA SER A 18 -46.64 -0.80 -7.16
C SER A 18 -45.98 -0.02 -8.30
N ALA A 19 -46.51 1.19 -8.53
CA ALA A 19 -45.79 2.17 -9.29
C ALA A 19 -44.42 2.29 -8.60
N GLN A 20 -43.42 1.57 -9.09
CA GLN A 20 -42.04 1.95 -8.86
C GLN A 20 -41.98 3.39 -9.36
N THR A 21 -42.09 4.35 -8.46
CA THR A 21 -41.68 5.69 -8.73
C THR A 21 -40.26 5.55 -9.26
N LYS A 22 -40.10 5.65 -10.58
CA LYS A 22 -38.75 5.75 -11.18
C LYS A 22 -38.11 6.87 -10.44
N GLN A 23 -37.16 6.53 -9.55
CA GLN A 23 -36.39 7.50 -8.84
C GLN A 23 -35.80 8.40 -9.91
N LYS A 24 -36.20 9.66 -9.92
CA LYS A 24 -35.71 10.59 -10.93
C LYS A 24 -34.23 10.73 -10.66
N PHE A 25 -33.44 10.11 -11.48
CA PHE A 25 -32.01 10.04 -11.40
C PHE A 25 -31.38 11.35 -11.90
N GLU A 26 -30.37 11.87 -11.21
CA GLU A 26 -29.67 13.11 -11.57
C GLU A 26 -30.58 14.35 -11.61
N GLN A 27 -31.32 14.57 -10.59
CA GLN A 27 -32.09 15.82 -10.37
C GLN A 27 -31.48 16.58 -9.20
N GLY A 28 -31.86 17.85 -9.04
CA GLY A 28 -31.65 18.63 -7.82
C GLY A 28 -32.32 17.94 -6.62
N LYS A 29 -31.92 18.28 -5.41
CA LYS A 29 -32.48 17.72 -4.18
C LYS A 29 -33.98 17.94 -4.15
N PRO A 30 -34.80 16.88 -4.06
CA PRO A 30 -36.25 16.99 -4.10
C PRO A 30 -36.76 17.75 -2.86
N ASN A 31 -37.88 18.45 -3.02
CA ASN A 31 -38.49 19.26 -1.98
C ASN A 31 -37.60 20.40 -1.40
N ASN A 32 -36.60 20.82 -2.16
CA ASN A 32 -35.79 21.97 -1.84
C ASN A 32 -35.69 22.89 -3.06
N ASP A 33 -36.41 24.01 -2.98
CA ASP A 33 -36.53 24.97 -4.09
C ASP A 33 -35.17 25.54 -4.52
N ALA A 34 -34.22 25.65 -3.60
CA ALA A 34 -32.88 26.12 -3.88
C ALA A 34 -32.12 25.23 -4.86
N TYR A 35 -32.50 23.97 -5.05
CA TYR A 35 -31.84 23.00 -5.94
C TYR A 35 -32.60 22.73 -7.23
N ARG A 36 -33.85 23.23 -7.40
CA ARG A 36 -34.69 22.94 -8.58
C ARG A 36 -34.08 23.39 -9.89
N TYR A 37 -33.34 24.46 -9.91
CA TYR A 37 -32.67 24.96 -11.11
C TYR A 37 -31.67 23.95 -11.69
N LEU A 38 -31.13 23.02 -10.86
CA LEU A 38 -30.18 22.00 -11.28
C LEU A 38 -30.84 20.96 -12.22
N ASP A 39 -32.15 20.82 -12.19
CA ASP A 39 -32.89 19.90 -13.05
C ASP A 39 -32.82 20.33 -14.52
N ASN A 40 -32.62 21.61 -14.80
CA ASN A 40 -32.56 22.17 -16.15
C ASN A 40 -31.25 21.97 -16.87
N TYR A 41 -30.19 21.50 -16.16
CA TYR A 41 -28.88 21.30 -16.76
C TYR A 41 -28.81 19.96 -17.52
N LYS A 42 -28.18 20.02 -18.71
CA LYS A 42 -27.75 18.85 -19.47
C LYS A 42 -26.65 18.07 -18.73
N ALA A 43 -26.18 16.97 -19.31
CA ALA A 43 -25.06 16.24 -18.81
C ALA A 43 -23.75 17.08 -18.89
N LEU A 44 -22.85 16.94 -17.90
CA LEU A 44 -21.67 17.79 -17.80
C LEU A 44 -20.82 17.81 -19.07
N LYS A 45 -20.58 16.65 -19.69
CA LYS A 45 -19.77 16.55 -20.91
C LYS A 45 -20.37 17.28 -22.13
N GLU A 46 -21.68 17.59 -22.13
CA GLU A 46 -22.31 18.31 -23.23
C GLU A 46 -22.01 19.82 -23.21
N TYR A 47 -21.41 20.32 -22.14
CA TYR A 47 -20.96 21.72 -22.01
C TYR A 47 -19.51 21.93 -22.46
N ILE A 48 -18.82 20.90 -22.91
CA ILE A 48 -17.45 21.01 -23.40
C ILE A 48 -17.50 21.50 -24.85
N ASP A 49 -16.86 22.65 -25.10
CA ASP A 49 -16.62 23.15 -26.44
C ASP A 49 -15.47 22.37 -27.10
N HIS A 50 -15.79 21.29 -27.80
CA HIS A 50 -14.81 20.46 -28.48
C HIS A 50 -14.20 21.12 -29.72
N GLU A 51 -14.75 22.17 -30.27
CA GLU A 51 -14.13 22.96 -31.34
C GLU A 51 -12.95 23.76 -30.78
N LYS A 52 -13.15 24.36 -29.61
CA LYS A 52 -12.14 25.14 -28.91
C LYS A 52 -11.14 24.26 -28.12
N TYR A 53 -11.59 23.19 -27.54
CA TYR A 53 -10.82 22.28 -26.65
C TYR A 53 -10.87 20.83 -27.12
N PRO A 54 -10.30 20.52 -28.31
CA PRO A 54 -10.53 19.25 -28.98
C PRO A 54 -10.01 18.03 -28.20
N ASN A 55 -9.03 18.21 -27.33
CA ASN A 55 -8.41 17.13 -26.57
C ASN A 55 -8.94 17.01 -25.14
N PHE A 56 -9.72 18.00 -24.69
CA PHE A 56 -10.16 18.09 -23.30
C PHE A 56 -11.11 16.93 -22.96
N LYS A 57 -10.82 16.28 -21.85
CA LYS A 57 -11.65 15.19 -21.28
C LYS A 57 -12.12 15.60 -19.89
N LEU A 58 -13.40 15.37 -19.64
CA LEU A 58 -13.97 15.44 -18.30
C LEU A 58 -14.01 14.01 -17.75
N GLY A 59 -13.23 13.76 -16.72
CA GLY A 59 -13.05 12.43 -16.12
C GLY A 59 -13.77 12.26 -14.80
N ALA A 60 -13.99 11.00 -14.41
CA ALA A 60 -14.47 10.61 -13.09
C ALA A 60 -13.66 9.46 -12.52
N GLY A 61 -13.22 9.57 -11.24
CA GLY A 61 -12.76 8.45 -10.45
C GLY A 61 -13.93 7.54 -10.08
N THR A 62 -13.79 6.24 -10.30
CA THR A 62 -14.82 5.25 -9.98
C THR A 62 -14.24 4.04 -9.26
N THR A 63 -14.98 3.49 -8.30
CA THR A 63 -14.73 2.13 -7.83
C THR A 63 -15.16 1.15 -8.90
N VAL A 64 -14.27 0.28 -9.34
CA VAL A 64 -14.57 -0.65 -10.44
C VAL A 64 -15.77 -1.56 -10.12
N ASN A 65 -15.87 -2.01 -8.87
CA ASN A 65 -17.01 -2.82 -8.45
C ASN A 65 -18.35 -2.07 -8.62
N ASP A 66 -18.40 -0.80 -8.21
CA ASP A 66 -19.61 0.00 -8.34
C ASP A 66 -19.91 0.33 -9.80
N TYR A 67 -18.88 0.67 -10.59
CA TYR A 67 -19.09 0.90 -12.02
C TYR A 67 -19.65 -0.34 -12.75
N LEU A 68 -19.17 -1.54 -12.41
CA LEU A 68 -19.63 -2.76 -13.07
C LEU A 68 -21.01 -3.24 -12.58
N ASN A 69 -21.32 -3.08 -11.29
CA ASN A 69 -22.44 -3.73 -10.63
C ASN A 69 -23.53 -2.78 -10.12
N ASN A 70 -23.26 -1.47 -10.00
CA ASN A 70 -24.25 -0.48 -9.61
C ASN A 70 -24.71 0.35 -10.82
N SER A 71 -25.95 0.14 -11.25
CA SER A 71 -26.52 0.82 -12.42
C SER A 71 -26.60 2.34 -12.26
N LEU A 72 -26.76 2.85 -11.03
CA LEU A 72 -26.78 4.30 -10.77
C LEU A 72 -25.40 4.92 -11.02
N VAL A 73 -24.33 4.34 -10.46
CA VAL A 73 -22.95 4.80 -10.66
C VAL A 73 -22.58 4.71 -12.13
N LYS A 74 -22.88 3.58 -12.78
CA LYS A 74 -22.60 3.36 -14.20
C LYS A 74 -23.30 4.40 -15.08
N ASN A 75 -24.59 4.61 -14.87
CA ASN A 75 -25.39 5.55 -15.67
C ASN A 75 -24.94 6.99 -15.46
N LEU A 76 -24.65 7.37 -14.19
CA LEU A 76 -24.13 8.70 -13.85
C LEU A 76 -22.80 8.97 -14.57
N THR A 77 -21.87 8.02 -14.48
CA THR A 77 -20.54 8.13 -15.09
C THR A 77 -20.66 8.22 -16.61
N ASN A 78 -21.38 7.30 -17.24
CA ASN A 78 -21.54 7.25 -18.70
C ASN A 78 -22.23 8.48 -19.26
N LYS A 79 -23.18 9.05 -18.52
CA LYS A 79 -23.94 10.21 -18.98
C LYS A 79 -23.11 11.49 -18.89
N ASN A 80 -22.41 11.72 -17.78
CA ASN A 80 -21.81 13.01 -17.46
C ASN A 80 -20.35 13.16 -17.86
N PHE A 81 -19.61 12.07 -18.05
CA PHE A 81 -18.17 12.11 -18.26
C PHE A 81 -17.77 11.53 -19.61
N SER A 82 -16.62 11.94 -20.12
CA SER A 82 -15.99 11.41 -21.33
C SER A 82 -14.81 10.49 -21.03
N GLU A 83 -14.34 10.47 -19.77
CA GLU A 83 -13.24 9.64 -19.28
C GLU A 83 -13.58 9.06 -17.91
N THR A 84 -13.01 7.91 -17.58
CA THR A 84 -13.09 7.33 -16.24
C THR A 84 -11.74 6.74 -15.80
N VAL A 85 -11.51 6.75 -14.49
CA VAL A 85 -10.29 6.22 -13.84
C VAL A 85 -10.71 5.17 -12.80
N ALA A 86 -10.05 4.03 -12.80
CA ALA A 86 -10.22 3.03 -11.75
C ALA A 86 -9.51 3.48 -10.46
N GLY A 87 -10.24 3.66 -9.39
CA GLY A 87 -9.65 4.17 -8.12
C GLY A 87 -8.52 3.29 -7.58
N ASN A 88 -8.71 1.97 -7.54
CA ASN A 88 -7.69 1.03 -7.02
C ASN A 88 -7.39 -0.14 -7.96
N ALA A 89 -8.33 -0.56 -8.81
CA ALA A 89 -8.26 -1.84 -9.50
C ALA A 89 -7.09 -1.96 -10.51
N MET A 90 -6.50 -0.84 -10.93
CA MET A 90 -5.35 -0.81 -11.84
C MET A 90 -4.03 -0.53 -11.09
N LYS A 91 -4.02 -0.56 -9.76
CA LYS A 91 -2.80 -0.51 -8.93
C LYS A 91 -2.19 -1.89 -8.77
N MET A 92 -0.87 -1.94 -8.55
CA MET A 92 -0.14 -3.22 -8.57
C MET A 92 -0.62 -4.19 -7.50
N SER A 93 -0.84 -3.76 -6.26
CA SER A 93 -1.33 -4.63 -5.17
C SER A 93 -2.74 -5.19 -5.40
N SER A 94 -3.54 -4.57 -6.27
CA SER A 94 -4.87 -5.07 -6.64
C SER A 94 -4.82 -6.19 -7.69
N CYS A 95 -3.71 -6.31 -8.41
CA CYS A 95 -3.53 -7.26 -9.48
C CYS A 95 -2.49 -8.34 -9.18
N VAL A 96 -1.58 -8.10 -8.22
CA VAL A 96 -0.45 -8.99 -7.89
C VAL A 96 -0.55 -9.39 -6.43
N ASP A 97 -0.63 -10.68 -6.18
CA ASP A 97 -0.70 -11.21 -4.80
C ASP A 97 0.70 -11.31 -4.15
N GLY A 98 0.73 -11.68 -2.85
CA GLY A 98 1.97 -11.83 -2.08
C GLY A 98 2.94 -12.90 -2.58
N ASN A 99 2.53 -13.72 -3.54
CA ASN A 99 3.36 -14.72 -4.22
C ASN A 99 3.76 -14.31 -5.64
N GLY A 100 3.35 -13.13 -6.08
CA GLY A 100 3.64 -12.61 -7.42
C GLY A 100 2.74 -13.17 -8.52
N ASN A 101 1.64 -13.85 -8.17
CA ASN A 101 0.64 -14.24 -9.15
C ASN A 101 -0.15 -13.03 -9.60
N MET A 102 -0.30 -12.88 -10.91
CA MET A 102 -0.93 -11.72 -11.53
C MET A 102 -2.31 -12.04 -12.07
N ARG A 103 -3.32 -11.24 -11.70
CA ARG A 103 -4.72 -11.40 -12.12
C ARG A 103 -5.26 -10.09 -12.63
N PHE A 104 -5.62 -10.04 -13.91
CA PHE A 104 -6.07 -8.81 -14.59
C PHE A 104 -7.53 -8.86 -15.08
N SER A 105 -8.30 -9.89 -14.75
CA SER A 105 -9.69 -10.05 -15.24
C SER A 105 -10.59 -8.85 -14.87
N THR A 106 -10.45 -8.32 -13.66
CA THR A 106 -11.18 -7.13 -13.22
C THR A 106 -10.87 -5.91 -14.08
N VAL A 107 -9.59 -5.70 -14.41
CA VAL A 107 -9.13 -4.62 -15.29
C VAL A 107 -9.72 -4.79 -16.69
N THR A 108 -9.61 -5.97 -17.28
CA THR A 108 -10.14 -6.26 -18.62
C THR A 108 -11.66 -6.03 -18.68
N ASN A 109 -12.40 -6.49 -17.68
CA ASN A 109 -13.86 -6.30 -17.61
C ASN A 109 -14.22 -4.81 -17.51
N TYR A 110 -13.51 -4.07 -16.67
CA TYR A 110 -13.75 -2.63 -16.50
C TYR A 110 -13.44 -1.85 -17.77
N VAL A 111 -12.25 -2.06 -18.35
CA VAL A 111 -11.84 -1.36 -19.58
C VAL A 111 -12.82 -1.64 -20.72
N ASN A 112 -13.24 -2.90 -20.89
CA ASN A 112 -14.22 -3.26 -21.91
C ASN A 112 -15.57 -2.61 -21.64
N ALA A 113 -16.07 -2.64 -20.41
CA ALA A 113 -17.37 -2.05 -20.07
C ALA A 113 -17.40 -0.53 -20.29
N ALA A 114 -16.32 0.18 -19.88
CA ALA A 114 -16.23 1.61 -20.03
C ALA A 114 -16.06 2.04 -21.49
N THR A 115 -15.17 1.39 -22.23
CA THR A 115 -14.95 1.72 -23.65
C THR A 115 -16.13 1.35 -24.54
N ASN A 116 -16.87 0.27 -24.23
CA ASN A 116 -18.12 -0.07 -24.93
C ASN A 116 -19.23 0.95 -24.65
N ALA A 117 -19.18 1.66 -23.55
CA ALA A 117 -20.07 2.77 -23.22
C ALA A 117 -19.62 4.12 -23.82
N GLY A 118 -18.53 4.14 -24.59
CA GLY A 118 -17.99 5.35 -25.22
C GLY A 118 -17.11 6.20 -24.32
N LEU A 119 -16.69 5.69 -23.17
CA LEU A 119 -15.75 6.39 -22.27
C LEU A 119 -14.29 6.10 -22.67
N ASN A 120 -13.43 7.10 -22.52
CA ASN A 120 -12.00 6.87 -22.42
C ASN A 120 -11.69 6.27 -21.04
N VAL A 121 -10.71 5.39 -20.96
CA VAL A 121 -10.16 4.92 -19.68
C VAL A 121 -8.76 5.47 -19.53
N TYR A 122 -8.50 6.10 -18.38
CA TYR A 122 -7.18 6.56 -17.99
C TYR A 122 -6.60 5.61 -16.96
N GLY A 123 -5.37 5.17 -17.16
CA GLY A 123 -4.70 4.19 -16.31
C GLY A 123 -4.01 4.81 -15.10
N HIS A 124 -4.27 4.29 -13.92
CA HIS A 124 -3.69 4.73 -12.66
C HIS A 124 -3.36 3.51 -11.79
N THR A 125 -2.07 3.14 -11.57
CA THR A 125 -0.81 3.73 -12.03
C THR A 125 0.21 2.61 -12.31
N LEU A 126 1.21 2.84 -13.16
CA LEU A 126 2.20 1.80 -13.52
C LEU A 126 3.31 1.65 -12.47
N ALA A 127 3.80 2.74 -11.89
CA ALA A 127 4.78 2.72 -10.82
C ALA A 127 4.40 3.70 -9.70
N TRP A 128 4.42 3.22 -8.49
CA TRP A 128 4.15 3.99 -7.27
C TRP A 128 4.86 3.32 -6.11
N HIS A 129 5.15 4.04 -5.03
CA HIS A 129 5.73 3.47 -3.82
C HIS A 129 4.68 2.84 -2.90
N SER A 130 3.44 3.32 -2.95
CA SER A 130 2.32 2.82 -2.15
C SER A 130 1.50 1.77 -2.91
N GLN A 131 0.69 0.99 -2.20
CA GLN A 131 -0.17 -0.06 -2.74
C GLN A 131 0.57 -1.01 -3.70
N GLN A 132 1.75 -1.45 -3.28
CA GLN A 132 2.59 -2.43 -3.95
C GLN A 132 2.53 -3.79 -3.21
N PRO A 133 2.78 -4.91 -3.87
CA PRO A 133 2.95 -6.20 -3.22
C PRO A 133 4.35 -6.28 -2.56
N LYS A 134 4.61 -5.42 -1.55
CA LYS A 134 5.93 -5.25 -0.93
C LYS A 134 6.57 -6.56 -0.51
N GLY A 135 5.79 -7.44 0.15
CA GLY A 135 6.32 -8.73 0.61
C GLY A 135 6.85 -9.60 -0.53
N TRP A 136 6.19 -9.61 -1.69
CA TRP A 136 6.70 -10.29 -2.88
C TRP A 136 7.95 -9.63 -3.43
N LEU A 137 7.97 -8.32 -3.57
CA LEU A 137 9.13 -7.58 -4.11
C LEU A 137 10.37 -7.77 -3.22
N LEU A 138 10.23 -7.70 -1.90
CA LEU A 138 11.33 -7.96 -0.97
C LEU A 138 11.79 -9.42 -1.01
N LYS A 139 10.87 -10.38 -1.18
CA LYS A 139 11.23 -11.80 -1.35
C LYS A 139 12.06 -12.04 -2.61
N LEU A 140 11.80 -11.29 -3.70
CA LEU A 140 12.63 -11.34 -4.91
C LEU A 140 14.05 -10.81 -4.67
N LEU A 141 14.23 -9.89 -3.72
CA LEU A 141 15.50 -9.29 -3.36
C LEU A 141 16.22 -10.01 -2.22
N ALA A 142 15.63 -11.10 -1.71
CA ALA A 142 16.26 -11.91 -0.68
C ALA A 142 17.58 -12.51 -1.17
N ASP A 143 18.49 -12.71 -0.23
CA ASP A 143 19.78 -13.33 -0.49
C ASP A 143 19.61 -14.70 -1.17
N LYS A 144 20.52 -15.03 -2.04
CA LYS A 144 20.60 -16.33 -2.68
C LYS A 144 21.09 -17.39 -1.70
N PRO A 145 20.62 -18.64 -1.77
CA PRO A 145 21.27 -19.73 -1.07
C PRO A 145 22.74 -19.82 -1.49
N ALA A 146 23.65 -19.90 -0.52
CA ALA A 146 25.03 -20.17 -0.82
C ALA A 146 25.18 -21.61 -1.36
N PRO A 147 26.11 -21.88 -2.30
CA PRO A 147 26.41 -23.22 -2.73
C PRO A 147 26.91 -24.06 -1.55
N GLU A 148 26.63 -25.36 -1.57
CA GLU A 148 27.20 -26.27 -0.57
C GLU A 148 28.72 -26.32 -0.71
N LEU A 149 29.43 -26.44 0.43
CA LEU A 149 30.88 -26.59 0.42
C LEU A 149 31.24 -27.96 -0.11
N GLU A 150 32.05 -28.01 -1.16
CA GLU A 150 32.56 -29.29 -1.70
C GLU A 150 33.62 -29.91 -0.77
N ASP A 151 34.34 -29.09 -0.01
CA ASP A 151 35.43 -29.48 0.91
C ASP A 151 35.01 -29.38 2.38
N GLY A 152 33.72 -29.39 2.67
CA GLY A 152 33.20 -29.34 4.04
C GLY A 152 33.54 -30.60 4.82
N ASP A 153 34.11 -30.41 6.03
CA ASP A 153 34.59 -31.47 6.92
C ASP A 153 33.62 -31.74 8.11
N VAL A 154 32.58 -30.93 8.26
CA VAL A 154 31.62 -31.03 9.36
C VAL A 154 30.18 -31.01 8.84
N ASP A 155 29.35 -31.91 9.35
CA ASP A 155 27.91 -31.92 9.09
C ASP A 155 27.17 -31.11 10.16
N ILE A 156 26.54 -30.02 9.77
CA ILE A 156 25.75 -29.14 10.65
C ILE A 156 24.27 -29.37 10.40
N GLN A 157 23.52 -29.61 11.48
CA GLN A 157 22.03 -29.69 11.43
C GLN A 157 21.45 -28.30 11.67
N THR A 158 20.66 -27.80 10.72
CA THR A 158 19.97 -26.51 10.82
C THR A 158 18.47 -26.72 10.84
N VAL A 159 17.78 -26.24 11.89
CA VAL A 159 16.32 -26.26 11.94
C VAL A 159 15.75 -25.27 10.93
N VAL A 160 14.98 -25.76 9.98
CA VAL A 160 14.34 -24.95 8.92
C VAL A 160 12.85 -24.73 9.14
N ALA A 161 12.21 -25.61 9.88
CA ALA A 161 10.83 -25.44 10.34
C ALA A 161 10.64 -26.21 11.65
N SER A 162 9.90 -25.63 12.59
CA SER A 162 9.60 -26.28 13.86
C SER A 162 8.27 -25.83 14.42
N LYS A 163 7.72 -26.68 15.31
CA LYS A 163 6.54 -26.34 16.11
C LYS A 163 6.67 -26.99 17.48
N ASP A 164 6.50 -26.16 18.52
CA ASP A 164 6.43 -26.59 19.91
C ASP A 164 5.00 -26.44 20.41
N PHE A 165 4.31 -27.54 20.65
CA PHE A 165 2.91 -27.54 21.07
C PHE A 165 2.70 -27.07 22.52
N ARG A 166 3.76 -26.85 23.28
CA ARG A 166 3.68 -26.23 24.62
C ARG A 166 3.42 -24.74 24.53
N THR A 167 3.88 -24.11 23.47
CA THR A 167 3.78 -22.67 23.21
C THR A 167 2.82 -22.36 22.07
N ASP A 168 2.92 -23.03 20.94
CA ASP A 168 2.02 -22.89 19.78
C ASP A 168 0.97 -24.01 19.75
N LYS A 169 -0.22 -23.72 20.25
CA LYS A 169 -1.35 -24.65 20.37
C LYS A 169 -2.21 -24.72 19.11
N SER A 170 -1.86 -24.02 18.04
CA SER A 170 -2.63 -23.98 16.81
C SER A 170 -2.66 -25.34 16.14
N ILE A 171 -3.79 -25.71 15.58
CA ILE A 171 -4.00 -26.91 14.78
C ILE A 171 -4.69 -26.44 13.51
N GLY A 172 -4.22 -26.91 12.36
CA GLY A 172 -4.87 -26.68 11.08
C GLY A 172 -6.16 -27.50 10.93
N TRP A 173 -6.47 -27.88 9.70
CA TRP A 173 -7.65 -28.71 9.46
C TRP A 173 -7.63 -30.00 10.30
N LYS A 174 -8.77 -30.43 10.81
CA LYS A 174 -8.96 -31.69 11.55
C LYS A 174 -10.23 -32.40 11.12
N ALA A 175 -10.20 -33.72 11.16
CA ALA A 175 -11.40 -34.56 11.01
C ALA A 175 -12.35 -34.32 12.22
N SER A 176 -13.60 -34.73 12.08
CA SER A 176 -14.61 -34.52 13.14
C SER A 176 -14.26 -35.32 14.42
N GLU A 177 -13.92 -34.62 15.49
CA GLU A 177 -13.56 -35.26 16.78
C GLU A 177 -14.70 -36.08 17.35
N SER A 178 -15.93 -35.60 17.28
CA SER A 178 -17.12 -36.31 17.79
C SER A 178 -17.47 -37.54 16.98
N GLU A 179 -17.39 -37.48 15.66
CA GLU A 179 -17.66 -38.58 14.76
C GLU A 179 -16.65 -39.71 14.92
N PHE A 180 -15.37 -39.36 14.96
CA PHE A 180 -14.28 -40.34 15.00
C PHE A 180 -13.79 -40.65 16.43
N GLY A 181 -14.44 -40.12 17.45
CA GLY A 181 -14.18 -40.44 18.85
C GLY A 181 -12.77 -40.12 19.31
N TYR A 182 -12.29 -38.94 18.99
CA TYR A 182 -11.02 -38.44 19.50
C TYR A 182 -11.14 -37.01 19.98
N SER A 183 -10.13 -36.51 20.69
CA SER A 183 -10.02 -35.11 21.14
C SER A 183 -8.58 -34.66 21.14
N LEU A 184 -8.38 -33.34 20.90
CA LEU A 184 -7.11 -32.66 20.90
C LEU A 184 -7.05 -31.66 22.05
N LYS A 185 -6.01 -31.73 22.88
CA LYS A 185 -5.80 -30.79 23.99
C LYS A 185 -4.30 -30.49 24.14
N SER A 186 -3.89 -29.23 24.12
CA SER A 186 -2.49 -28.85 24.35
C SER A 186 -2.32 -28.20 25.74
N ASP A 187 -1.20 -28.49 26.39
CA ASP A 187 -0.77 -27.84 27.61
C ASP A 187 0.72 -27.44 27.55
N ALA A 188 1.14 -26.64 28.55
CA ALA A 188 2.50 -26.09 28.57
C ALA A 188 3.59 -27.10 29.01
N THR A 189 3.22 -28.31 29.43
CA THR A 189 4.17 -29.32 29.92
C THR A 189 4.40 -30.44 28.91
N ASP A 190 3.32 -31.05 28.46
CA ASP A 190 3.34 -32.24 27.61
C ASP A 190 3.09 -31.93 26.12
N GLY A 191 2.71 -30.69 25.79
CA GLY A 191 2.39 -30.29 24.42
C GLY A 191 1.00 -30.78 23.99
N LEU A 192 0.87 -31.34 22.79
CA LEU A 192 -0.40 -31.80 22.22
C LEU A 192 -0.73 -33.19 22.67
N LYS A 193 -1.80 -33.36 23.43
CA LYS A 193 -2.41 -34.64 23.78
C LYS A 193 -3.52 -34.99 22.78
N VAL A 194 -3.44 -36.19 22.21
CA VAL A 194 -4.45 -36.78 21.35
C VAL A 194 -5.07 -37.97 22.10
N THR A 195 -6.34 -37.86 22.49
CA THR A 195 -7.07 -38.95 23.13
C THR A 195 -7.97 -39.63 22.12
N SER A 196 -7.76 -40.90 21.83
CA SER A 196 -8.57 -41.73 20.92
C SER A 196 -9.35 -42.78 21.68
N THR A 197 -10.68 -42.80 21.53
CA THR A 197 -11.60 -43.76 22.17
C THR A 197 -12.04 -44.89 21.24
N LYS A 198 -11.80 -44.72 19.94
CA LYS A 198 -12.16 -45.68 18.89
C LYS A 198 -10.98 -45.99 17.99
N SER A 199 -10.94 -47.20 17.45
CA SER A 199 -9.89 -47.64 16.55
C SER A 199 -10.29 -47.41 15.10
N TYR A 200 -9.52 -46.64 14.37
CA TYR A 200 -9.71 -46.33 12.96
C TYR A 200 -8.38 -46.46 12.22
N SER A 201 -8.43 -46.81 10.93
CA SER A 201 -7.21 -46.98 10.12
C SER A 201 -6.55 -45.63 9.78
N TYR A 202 -7.34 -44.53 9.62
CA TYR A 202 -6.80 -43.21 9.25
C TYR A 202 -7.67 -42.02 9.71
N GLN A 203 -8.89 -42.24 10.23
CA GLN A 203 -9.86 -41.15 10.48
C GLN A 203 -9.49 -40.21 11.64
N VAL A 204 -8.69 -40.73 12.61
CA VAL A 204 -8.10 -39.83 13.63
C VAL A 204 -6.94 -39.11 13.00
N GLN A 205 -7.19 -37.90 12.49
CA GLN A 205 -6.21 -37.13 11.72
C GLN A 205 -6.43 -35.63 11.79
N PHE A 206 -5.33 -34.91 11.69
CA PHE A 206 -5.32 -33.44 11.64
C PHE A 206 -4.02 -32.92 11.04
N VAL A 207 -4.04 -31.67 10.58
CA VAL A 207 -2.85 -30.94 10.11
C VAL A 207 -2.12 -30.38 11.33
N ALA A 208 -0.96 -30.95 11.65
CA ALA A 208 -0.15 -30.58 12.78
C ALA A 208 0.67 -29.28 12.56
N MET A 209 1.15 -29.08 11.34
CA MET A 209 1.85 -27.89 10.88
C MET A 209 1.37 -27.50 9.49
N GLU A 210 1.21 -26.19 9.24
CA GLU A 210 0.85 -25.60 7.96
C GLU A 210 1.99 -24.74 7.42
N ASN A 211 1.95 -24.47 6.13
CA ASN A 211 2.88 -23.56 5.46
C ASN A 211 4.37 -23.91 5.69
N ILE A 212 4.69 -25.19 5.67
CA ILE A 212 6.06 -25.68 5.82
C ILE A 212 6.78 -25.43 4.50
N LEU A 213 7.74 -24.50 4.49
CA LEU A 213 8.53 -24.16 3.31
C LEU A 213 9.81 -24.98 3.29
N LEU A 214 9.93 -25.91 2.33
CA LEU A 214 11.08 -26.78 2.15
C LEU A 214 11.43 -26.86 0.66
N THR A 215 12.70 -26.97 0.35
CA THR A 215 13.12 -27.16 -1.06
C THR A 215 12.69 -28.53 -1.56
N LYS A 216 11.93 -28.54 -2.66
CA LYS A 216 11.47 -29.75 -3.30
C LYS A 216 12.61 -30.72 -3.61
N ASN A 217 12.41 -32.01 -3.32
CA ASN A 217 13.35 -33.11 -3.53
C ASN A 217 14.64 -33.06 -2.70
N LYS A 218 14.84 -32.08 -1.83
CA LYS A 218 15.94 -32.08 -0.85
C LYS A 218 15.60 -32.99 0.32
N THR A 219 16.60 -33.68 0.90
CA THR A 219 16.38 -34.51 2.07
C THR A 219 16.43 -33.68 3.34
N TYR A 220 15.43 -33.89 4.19
CA TYR A 220 15.36 -33.29 5.53
C TYR A 220 15.23 -34.36 6.58
N LYS A 221 15.67 -34.11 7.80
CA LYS A 221 15.35 -34.88 8.98
C LYS A 221 14.08 -34.33 9.60
N LEU A 222 13.05 -35.19 9.71
CA LEU A 222 11.86 -34.88 10.51
C LEU A 222 12.01 -35.58 11.84
N THR A 223 12.11 -34.80 12.92
CA THR A 223 12.13 -35.29 14.30
C THR A 223 10.82 -34.91 14.99
N MET A 224 10.22 -35.86 15.67
CA MET A 224 9.07 -35.63 16.54
C MET A 224 9.34 -36.15 17.93
N THR A 225 9.14 -35.32 18.97
CA THR A 225 9.22 -35.73 20.36
C THR A 225 7.85 -36.27 20.80
N VAL A 226 7.75 -37.55 21.05
CA VAL A 226 6.48 -38.25 21.22
C VAL A 226 6.48 -39.26 22.36
N LYS A 227 5.29 -39.53 22.92
CA LYS A 227 4.99 -40.67 23.83
C LYS A 227 3.53 -41.08 23.69
N GLY A 228 3.16 -42.18 24.30
CA GLY A 228 1.76 -42.63 24.40
C GLY A 228 1.45 -43.36 25.70
N SER A 229 0.17 -43.58 26.00
CA SER A 229 -0.26 -44.42 27.12
C SER A 229 0.07 -45.92 26.91
N LYS A 230 0.41 -46.28 25.73
CA LYS A 230 0.96 -47.59 25.26
C LYS A 230 1.69 -47.37 23.94
N ALA A 231 2.43 -48.38 23.51
CA ALA A 231 3.11 -48.30 22.23
C ALA A 231 2.12 -48.14 21.06
N GLY A 232 2.53 -47.30 20.09
CA GLY A 232 1.75 -46.96 18.91
C GLY A 232 2.60 -46.35 17.82
N LYS A 233 1.94 -45.76 16.85
CA LYS A 233 2.63 -44.99 15.79
C LYS A 233 1.81 -43.79 15.32
N ILE A 234 2.48 -42.76 14.90
CA ILE A 234 1.93 -41.63 14.12
C ILE A 234 2.21 -41.95 12.66
N GLY A 235 1.14 -42.02 11.88
CA GLY A 235 1.18 -42.01 10.43
C GLY A 235 0.89 -40.67 9.85
N GLY A 236 0.73 -40.58 8.55
CA GLY A 236 0.35 -39.34 7.85
C GLY A 236 1.25 -39.04 6.67
N ARG A 237 1.33 -37.77 6.30
CA ARG A 237 2.10 -37.36 5.13
C ARG A 237 2.50 -35.90 5.19
N LEU A 238 3.56 -35.55 4.46
CA LEU A 238 3.94 -34.18 4.12
C LEU A 238 3.45 -33.87 2.70
N GLY A 239 2.61 -32.88 2.50
CA GLY A 239 2.04 -32.55 1.19
C GLY A 239 1.00 -31.44 1.25
N ASP A 240 0.09 -31.44 0.30
CA ASP A 240 -1.10 -30.58 0.32
C ASP A 240 -2.38 -31.40 0.00
N TRP A 241 -3.51 -30.72 -0.25
CA TRP A 241 -4.77 -31.43 -0.59
C TRP A 241 -4.78 -31.96 -2.02
N SER A 242 -3.90 -31.50 -2.89
CA SER A 242 -3.79 -31.93 -4.29
C SER A 242 -2.70 -32.97 -4.52
N VAL A 243 -1.62 -32.94 -3.72
CA VAL A 243 -0.46 -33.82 -3.84
C VAL A 243 -0.25 -34.61 -2.54
N ASN A 244 -0.40 -35.90 -2.63
CA ASN A 244 -0.01 -36.82 -1.57
C ASN A 244 1.52 -36.95 -1.57
N GLY A 245 2.20 -36.18 -0.75
CA GLY A 245 3.65 -36.25 -0.61
C GLY A 245 4.12 -37.48 0.19
N PRO A 246 5.38 -37.52 0.65
CA PRO A 246 5.95 -38.63 1.37
C PRO A 246 5.18 -38.96 2.64
N SER A 247 4.96 -40.25 2.89
CA SER A 247 4.33 -40.73 4.11
C SER A 247 5.30 -40.67 5.28
N ILE A 248 4.74 -40.44 6.48
CA ILE A 248 5.48 -40.50 7.74
C ILE A 248 5.10 -41.78 8.51
N ASN A 249 6.04 -42.27 9.30
CA ASN A 249 5.83 -43.38 10.22
C ASN A 249 6.72 -43.17 11.46
N ILE A 250 6.13 -42.64 12.54
CA ILE A 250 6.80 -42.26 13.77
C ILE A 250 6.28 -43.19 14.87
N PRO A 251 7.02 -44.24 15.26
CA PRO A 251 6.65 -45.07 16.38
C PRO A 251 6.79 -44.35 17.71
N PHE A 252 5.99 -44.69 18.70
CA PHE A 252 6.13 -44.19 20.07
C PHE A 252 5.89 -45.29 21.10
N THR A 253 6.49 -45.12 22.27
CA THR A 253 6.35 -45.98 23.46
C THR A 253 5.66 -45.21 24.58
N THR A 254 5.71 -45.74 25.79
CA THR A 254 5.18 -45.06 27.00
C THR A 254 6.12 -43.98 27.53
N GLU A 255 7.37 -43.96 27.10
CA GLU A 255 8.36 -42.97 27.46
C GLU A 255 8.53 -41.89 26.38
N TRP A 256 8.91 -40.69 26.78
CA TRP A 256 9.27 -39.65 25.82
C TRP A 256 10.48 -40.04 25.00
N GLN A 257 10.38 -39.90 23.71
CA GLN A 257 11.48 -40.17 22.79
C GLN A 257 11.43 -39.25 21.57
N ASP A 258 12.60 -38.94 21.07
CA ASP A 258 12.78 -38.24 19.80
C ASP A 258 12.87 -39.29 18.70
N VAL A 259 11.93 -39.26 17.77
CA VAL A 259 11.93 -40.14 16.63
C VAL A 259 12.22 -39.35 15.36
N THR A 260 13.32 -39.71 14.69
CA THR A 260 13.77 -39.02 13.47
C THR A 260 13.61 -39.90 12.27
N ILE A 261 13.06 -39.36 11.19
CA ILE A 261 13.01 -39.99 9.87
C ILE A 261 13.55 -39.04 8.80
N ASN A 262 14.08 -39.59 7.72
CA ASN A 262 14.43 -38.79 6.53
C ASN A 262 13.19 -38.62 5.66
N ILE A 263 12.96 -37.40 5.17
CA ILE A 263 11.80 -37.02 4.35
C ILE A 263 12.23 -36.15 3.18
N LYS A 264 11.63 -36.38 1.99
CA LYS A 264 11.87 -35.54 0.79
C LYS A 264 10.56 -34.90 0.35
N PRO A 265 10.35 -33.61 0.51
CA PRO A 265 9.12 -32.95 0.10
C PRO A 265 8.96 -32.99 -1.43
N GLN A 266 7.72 -33.14 -1.88
CA GLN A 266 7.37 -33.07 -3.30
C GLN A 266 6.88 -31.69 -3.74
N LEU A 267 6.65 -30.79 -2.76
CA LEU A 267 6.19 -29.42 -2.94
C LEU A 267 7.12 -28.49 -2.16
N GLU A 268 7.21 -27.26 -2.57
CA GLU A 268 7.96 -26.21 -1.86
C GLU A 268 7.19 -25.63 -0.66
N SER A 269 5.87 -25.73 -0.67
CA SER A 269 5.02 -25.44 0.48
C SER A 269 4.12 -26.62 0.77
N SER A 270 4.13 -27.08 1.99
CA SER A 270 3.41 -28.28 2.43
C SER A 270 2.75 -28.07 3.77
N PHE A 271 1.82 -28.93 4.14
CA PHE A 271 1.42 -29.16 5.52
C PHE A 271 1.86 -30.55 5.98
N LEU A 272 1.97 -30.75 7.28
CA LEU A 272 2.18 -32.05 7.90
C LEU A 272 0.84 -32.56 8.43
N LEU A 273 0.25 -33.55 7.72
CA LEU A 273 -0.92 -34.27 8.19
C LEU A 273 -0.45 -35.44 9.06
N VAL A 274 -0.93 -35.54 10.27
CA VAL A 274 -0.69 -36.63 11.20
C VAL A 274 -1.95 -37.50 11.37
N GLN A 275 -1.73 -38.80 11.57
CA GLN A 275 -2.78 -39.80 11.73
C GLN A 275 -2.39 -40.78 12.85
N PHE A 276 -3.38 -41.31 13.58
CA PHE A 276 -3.18 -42.30 14.66
C PHE A 276 -3.83 -43.63 14.24
N PRO A 277 -3.18 -44.40 13.35
CA PRO A 277 -3.79 -45.62 12.79
C PRO A 277 -3.92 -46.73 13.85
N ASN A 278 -5.18 -47.24 13.99
CA ASN A 278 -5.54 -48.36 14.87
C ASN A 278 -5.11 -48.14 16.33
N PHE A 279 -5.06 -46.89 16.79
CA PHE A 279 -4.65 -46.52 18.15
C PHE A 279 -5.87 -46.10 18.99
N VAL A 280 -5.97 -46.66 20.20
CA VAL A 280 -6.93 -46.26 21.23
C VAL A 280 -6.14 -46.00 22.50
N GLY A 281 -6.30 -44.83 23.08
CA GLY A 281 -5.55 -44.37 24.24
C GLY A 281 -5.11 -42.93 24.06
N ASP A 282 -4.15 -42.49 24.88
CA ASP A 282 -3.56 -41.17 24.85
C ASP A 282 -2.20 -41.23 24.14
N ALA A 283 -2.00 -40.36 23.15
CA ALA A 283 -0.72 -40.08 22.52
C ALA A 283 -0.34 -38.61 22.68
N TYR A 284 0.92 -38.31 22.70
CA TYR A 284 1.42 -36.97 22.95
C TYR A 284 2.47 -36.61 21.91
N ILE A 285 2.42 -35.38 21.41
CA ILE A 285 3.43 -34.74 20.56
C ILE A 285 3.88 -33.47 21.29
N LYS A 286 5.14 -33.41 21.67
CA LYS A 286 5.70 -32.23 22.34
C LYS A 286 6.14 -31.20 21.33
N ASP A 287 6.97 -31.63 20.37
CA ASP A 287 7.47 -30.76 19.30
C ASP A 287 7.72 -31.55 18.02
N ILE A 288 7.84 -30.80 16.94
CA ILE A 288 8.13 -31.24 15.58
C ILE A 288 9.24 -30.35 15.04
N LYS A 289 10.28 -30.95 14.42
CA LYS A 289 11.38 -30.22 13.80
C LYS A 289 11.69 -30.79 12.44
N PHE A 290 11.89 -29.91 11.47
CA PHE A 290 12.52 -30.24 10.19
C PHE A 290 13.91 -29.63 10.18
N GLU A 291 14.93 -30.48 9.94
CA GLU A 291 16.32 -30.07 9.91
C GLU A 291 16.94 -30.44 8.56
N GLU A 292 17.74 -29.53 8.03
CA GLU A 292 18.62 -29.81 6.89
C GLU A 292 20.06 -30.05 7.38
N THR A 293 20.76 -30.94 6.70
CA THR A 293 22.19 -31.10 6.88
C THR A 293 22.91 -30.18 5.91
N LYS A 294 23.75 -29.31 6.43
CA LYS A 294 24.66 -28.48 5.66
C LYS A 294 26.11 -28.91 5.90
N LYS A 295 26.94 -28.85 4.86
CA LYS A 295 28.36 -29.01 5.03
C LYS A 295 28.95 -27.73 5.61
N GLY A 296 29.66 -27.84 6.70
CA GLY A 296 30.49 -26.80 7.27
C GLY A 296 31.96 -27.13 7.07
N LYS A 297 32.80 -26.12 7.18
CA LYS A 297 34.24 -26.22 7.14
C LYS A 297 34.85 -25.67 8.43
N THR A 298 35.70 -26.46 9.06
CA THR A 298 36.44 -25.99 10.23
C THR A 298 37.46 -24.97 9.78
N ILE A 299 37.36 -23.77 10.32
CA ILE A 299 38.28 -22.66 10.10
C ILE A 299 39.12 -22.48 11.37
N ASN A 300 40.43 -22.50 11.23
CA ASN A 300 41.37 -22.10 12.26
C ASN A 300 42.01 -20.77 11.82
N GLU A 301 41.78 -19.72 12.56
CA GLU A 301 42.19 -18.37 12.22
C GLU A 301 43.15 -17.87 13.30
N ASP A 302 44.35 -17.50 12.87
CA ASP A 302 45.33 -16.80 13.71
C ASP A 302 44.90 -15.33 13.77
N ARG A 303 44.02 -15.03 14.70
CA ARG A 303 43.44 -13.69 14.86
C ARG A 303 43.32 -13.37 16.34
N ARG A 304 43.96 -12.26 16.72
CA ARG A 304 43.88 -11.75 18.07
C ARG A 304 42.61 -10.90 18.22
N CYS A 305 41.73 -11.30 19.09
CA CYS A 305 40.43 -10.64 19.29
C CYS A 305 39.91 -10.83 20.72
N ILE A 306 38.93 -9.99 21.13
CA ILE A 306 38.24 -10.20 22.39
C ILE A 306 37.04 -11.15 22.21
N VAL A 307 36.88 -12.08 23.14
CA VAL A 307 35.79 -13.02 23.17
C VAL A 307 34.92 -12.78 24.40
N ALA A 308 33.62 -12.54 24.18
CA ALA A 308 32.63 -12.40 25.24
C ALA A 308 31.69 -13.61 25.20
N HIS A 309 31.70 -14.43 26.25
CA HIS A 309 30.84 -15.60 26.37
C HIS A 309 29.56 -15.23 27.12
N ALA A 310 28.42 -15.24 26.44
CA ALA A 310 27.11 -15.02 27.02
C ALA A 310 26.43 -16.36 27.31
N LYS A 311 26.01 -16.58 28.56
CA LYS A 311 25.19 -17.73 28.94
C LYS A 311 23.77 -17.59 28.44
N ALA A 312 23.02 -18.70 28.40
CA ALA A 312 21.62 -18.69 28.05
C ALA A 312 20.85 -17.65 28.87
N ARG A 313 19.93 -16.93 28.18
CA ARG A 313 19.08 -15.92 28.80
C ARG A 313 18.21 -16.53 29.89
N VAL A 314 18.16 -15.87 31.05
CA VAL A 314 17.31 -16.27 32.17
C VAL A 314 15.94 -15.58 32.09
N SER A 315 15.92 -14.26 31.89
CA SER A 315 14.70 -13.48 31.84
C SER A 315 14.73 -12.37 30.79
N GLU A 316 15.82 -11.63 30.66
CA GLU A 316 15.89 -10.38 29.94
C GLU A 316 17.00 -10.37 28.90
N THR A 317 16.83 -9.58 27.84
CA THR A 317 17.85 -9.43 26.79
C THR A 317 19.16 -8.83 27.32
N TYR A 318 19.13 -8.16 28.45
CA TYR A 318 20.27 -7.59 29.13
C TYR A 318 20.82 -8.45 30.29
N ASP A 319 20.46 -9.71 30.41
CA ASP A 319 21.03 -10.63 31.42
C ASP A 319 22.55 -10.75 31.28
N ASN A 320 23.03 -10.76 30.05
CA ASN A 320 24.46 -10.71 29.73
C ASN A 320 24.79 -9.40 29.01
N GLN A 321 25.74 -8.63 29.49
CA GLN A 321 26.13 -7.36 28.88
C GLN A 321 27.66 -7.23 28.79
N LEU A 322 28.16 -6.84 27.62
CA LEU A 322 29.48 -6.31 27.44
C LEU A 322 29.42 -4.78 27.41
N TRP A 323 30.33 -4.12 28.12
CA TRP A 323 30.31 -2.67 28.24
C TRP A 323 31.50 -2.04 27.53
N LEU A 324 31.24 -1.05 26.70
CA LEU A 324 32.26 -0.10 26.22
C LEU A 324 32.32 1.05 27.23
N VAL A 325 33.54 1.45 27.63
CA VAL A 325 33.75 2.49 28.64
C VAL A 325 34.56 3.65 28.03
N PRO A 326 33.94 4.47 27.16
CA PRO A 326 34.60 5.58 26.47
C PRO A 326 34.91 6.77 27.39
N GLY A 327 34.45 6.77 28.66
CA GLY A 327 34.39 7.93 29.52
C GLY A 327 33.15 8.79 29.23
N SER A 328 33.04 9.96 29.87
CA SER A 328 31.87 10.83 29.78
C SER A 328 31.70 11.41 28.40
N PHE A 329 30.44 11.39 27.91
CA PHE A 329 29.99 12.03 26.66
C PHE A 329 28.68 12.79 26.86
N ALA A 330 28.49 13.83 26.08
CA ALA A 330 27.34 14.71 26.19
C ALA A 330 26.18 14.23 25.27
N LYS A 331 24.95 14.61 25.60
CA LYS A 331 23.81 14.52 24.71
C LYS A 331 24.10 15.24 23.39
N ASN A 332 23.68 14.68 22.26
CA ASN A 332 23.93 15.17 20.90
C ASN A 332 25.41 15.17 20.46
N ALA A 333 26.34 14.60 21.25
CA ALA A 333 27.69 14.38 20.76
C ALA A 333 27.64 13.41 19.58
N SER A 334 28.36 13.72 18.50
CA SER A 334 28.44 12.83 17.33
C SER A 334 29.32 11.62 17.65
N TYR A 335 28.96 10.46 17.14
CA TYR A 335 29.77 9.26 17.23
C TYR A 335 29.91 8.54 15.90
N VAL A 336 31.02 7.81 15.78
CA VAL A 336 31.25 6.78 14.78
C VAL A 336 31.77 5.55 15.53
N PHE A 337 31.01 4.49 15.51
CA PHE A 337 31.41 3.17 16.01
C PHE A 337 31.76 2.27 14.84
N THR A 338 32.90 1.62 14.90
CA THR A 338 33.34 0.62 13.92
C THR A 338 33.89 -0.58 14.66
N ALA A 339 33.54 -1.77 14.23
CA ALA A 339 34.12 -3.00 14.77
C ALA A 339 34.00 -4.14 13.76
N ASP A 340 34.99 -5.04 13.76
CA ASP A 340 34.82 -6.36 13.19
C ASP A 340 34.15 -7.24 14.24
N VAL A 341 33.04 -7.85 13.88
CA VAL A 341 32.21 -8.65 14.79
C VAL A 341 31.85 -9.99 14.19
N ARG A 342 31.75 -11.02 15.06
CA ARG A 342 31.34 -12.37 14.73
C ARG A 342 30.68 -12.99 15.96
N ALA A 343 29.77 -13.95 15.78
CA ALA A 343 29.29 -14.81 16.86
C ALA A 343 29.19 -16.27 16.39
N ASP A 344 29.20 -17.22 17.32
CA ASP A 344 29.02 -18.63 16.95
C ASP A 344 27.62 -18.92 16.40
N LYS A 345 26.61 -18.17 16.87
CA LYS A 345 25.23 -18.18 16.34
C LYS A 345 24.85 -16.76 15.91
N ALA A 346 24.30 -16.61 14.71
CA ALA A 346 23.88 -15.32 14.18
C ALA A 346 22.78 -14.70 15.06
N THR A 347 22.95 -13.41 15.39
CA THR A 347 22.05 -12.67 16.26
C THR A 347 22.34 -11.17 16.15
N TYR A 348 21.79 -10.37 17.04
CA TYR A 348 22.15 -8.96 17.21
C TYR A 348 22.34 -8.64 18.70
N ALA A 349 22.96 -7.51 18.99
CA ALA A 349 23.01 -6.92 20.33
C ALA A 349 22.35 -5.56 20.27
N SER A 350 21.33 -5.33 21.07
CA SER A 350 20.80 -4.00 21.33
C SER A 350 21.75 -3.23 22.27
N THR A 351 21.66 -1.91 22.27
CA THR A 351 22.60 -1.08 23.04
C THR A 351 21.90 -0.13 24.00
N GLN A 352 22.55 0.23 25.11
CA GLN A 352 22.03 1.11 26.14
C GLN A 352 23.07 2.14 26.57
N ILE A 353 22.62 3.37 26.89
CA ILE A 353 23.44 4.40 27.54
C ILE A 353 23.32 4.28 29.07
N HIS A 354 24.48 4.36 29.74
CA HIS A 354 24.55 4.38 31.20
C HIS A 354 25.43 5.53 31.70
N LYS A 355 25.08 6.14 32.84
CA LYS A 355 25.94 7.14 33.54
C LYS A 355 27.07 6.48 34.32
N SER A 356 26.86 5.25 34.76
CA SER A 356 27.81 4.35 35.36
C SER A 356 27.35 2.93 35.08
N PRO A 357 28.15 1.88 35.33
CA PRO A 357 27.69 0.52 35.16
C PRO A 357 26.31 0.23 35.76
N SER A 358 25.94 0.93 36.84
CA SER A 358 24.71 0.70 37.60
C SER A 358 23.54 1.59 37.22
N THR A 359 23.76 2.68 36.51
CA THR A 359 22.73 3.69 36.27
C THR A 359 22.34 3.74 34.79
N TRP A 360 21.29 3.01 34.44
CA TRP A 360 20.65 3.07 33.15
C TRP A 360 20.13 4.49 32.85
N VAL A 361 20.27 4.95 31.63
CA VAL A 361 19.78 6.24 31.14
C VAL A 361 18.72 6.04 30.07
N THR A 362 19.05 5.35 28.99
CA THR A 362 18.14 5.10 27.86
C THR A 362 18.59 3.88 27.08
N SER A 363 17.66 3.27 26.39
CA SER A 363 17.92 2.26 25.38
C SER A 363 18.32 2.92 24.06
N ASP A 364 18.94 2.15 23.17
CA ASP A 364 19.33 2.57 21.84
C ASP A 364 20.46 3.62 21.80
N ALA A 365 21.62 3.22 22.32
CA ALA A 365 22.83 4.06 22.31
C ALA A 365 23.46 4.17 20.91
N LEU A 366 23.64 3.03 20.23
CA LEU A 366 24.27 2.90 18.92
C LEU A 366 23.35 2.23 17.89
N GLY A 367 22.12 1.92 18.23
CA GLY A 367 21.30 0.98 17.46
C GLY A 367 21.65 -0.48 17.75
N ASN A 368 21.28 -1.37 16.85
CA ASN A 368 21.56 -2.79 16.94
C ASN A 368 22.87 -3.12 16.22
N ILE A 369 23.73 -3.90 16.88
CA ILE A 369 24.94 -4.46 16.30
C ILE A 369 24.60 -5.87 15.84
N THR A 370 24.63 -6.14 14.54
CA THR A 370 24.30 -7.45 13.98
C THR A 370 25.54 -8.33 13.87
N PHE A 371 25.44 -9.55 14.39
CA PHE A 371 26.46 -10.58 14.33
C PHE A 371 26.04 -11.69 13.38
N THR A 372 27.00 -12.11 12.57
CA THR A 372 26.90 -13.31 11.73
C THR A 372 27.88 -14.38 12.21
N THR A 373 27.79 -15.59 11.69
CA THR A 373 28.78 -16.65 11.96
C THR A 373 30.09 -16.41 11.24
N GLU A 374 30.15 -15.42 10.38
CA GLU A 374 31.32 -14.93 9.68
C GLU A 374 31.73 -13.57 10.24
N TRP A 375 33.01 -13.20 10.11
CA TRP A 375 33.45 -11.87 10.44
C TRP A 375 32.82 -10.83 9.53
N LYS A 376 32.30 -9.78 10.13
CA LYS A 376 31.70 -8.65 9.43
C LYS A 376 32.16 -7.34 10.08
N THR A 377 32.62 -6.41 9.27
CA THR A 377 32.84 -5.04 9.74
C THR A 377 31.48 -4.32 9.82
N VAL A 378 31.15 -3.79 10.99
CA VAL A 378 30.01 -2.94 11.23
C VAL A 378 30.48 -1.51 11.40
N THR A 379 29.76 -0.56 10.82
CA THR A 379 29.98 0.89 11.02
C THR A 379 28.65 1.56 11.29
N ILE A 380 28.54 2.20 12.46
CA ILE A 380 27.34 2.89 12.90
C ILE A 380 27.72 4.32 13.26
N SER A 381 27.01 5.30 12.74
CA SER A 381 27.23 6.71 13.04
C SER A 381 25.94 7.40 13.43
N GLY A 382 26.05 8.37 14.33
CA GLY A 382 24.88 9.08 14.82
C GLY A 382 25.24 10.16 15.84
N LYS A 383 24.23 10.53 16.61
CA LYS A 383 24.37 11.40 17.78
C LYS A 383 23.73 10.74 18.98
N PHE A 384 24.38 10.78 20.11
CA PHE A 384 23.83 10.21 21.33
C PHE A 384 22.51 10.89 21.71
N SER A 385 21.52 10.08 22.00
CA SER A 385 20.18 10.54 22.44
C SER A 385 20.20 11.18 23.84
N ASP A 386 21.20 10.82 24.68
CA ASP A 386 21.42 11.39 26.02
C ASP A 386 22.91 11.40 26.40
N ALA A 387 23.23 12.05 27.52
CA ALA A 387 24.57 12.03 28.10
C ALA A 387 24.83 10.71 28.83
N GLY A 388 26.07 10.20 28.74
CA GLY A 388 26.44 8.94 29.36
C GLY A 388 27.93 8.86 29.71
N GLN A 389 28.35 7.70 30.23
CA GLN A 389 29.76 7.37 30.54
C GLN A 389 30.16 6.00 29.98
N SER A 390 29.16 5.16 29.68
CA SER A 390 29.39 3.82 29.14
C SER A 390 28.21 3.40 28.26
N ILE A 391 28.48 2.44 27.41
CA ILE A 391 27.53 1.85 26.49
C ILE A 391 27.51 0.36 26.74
N ALA A 392 26.33 -0.17 27.08
CA ALA A 392 26.12 -1.59 27.28
C ALA A 392 25.65 -2.22 25.96
N LEU A 393 26.24 -3.34 25.59
CA LEU A 393 25.81 -4.24 24.53
C LEU A 393 25.06 -5.41 25.16
N ASN A 394 23.81 -5.58 24.85
CA ASN A 394 22.95 -6.65 25.38
C ASN A 394 23.19 -7.93 24.57
N LEU A 395 23.83 -8.92 25.17
CA LEU A 395 24.26 -10.15 24.50
C LEU A 395 23.30 -11.33 24.69
N SER A 396 22.14 -11.10 25.30
CA SER A 396 21.10 -12.14 25.52
C SER A 396 19.89 -11.95 24.62
N GLU A 397 20.03 -11.30 23.47
CA GLU A 397 18.96 -11.21 22.46
C GLU A 397 18.63 -12.62 21.94
N LEU A 398 19.63 -13.45 21.69
CA LEU A 398 19.44 -14.89 21.53
C LEU A 398 19.22 -15.51 22.90
N ALA A 399 18.19 -16.38 23.01
CA ALA A 399 17.86 -17.03 24.28
C ALA A 399 18.89 -18.10 24.70
N GLU A 400 19.72 -18.55 23.80
CA GLU A 400 20.73 -19.61 23.97
C GLU A 400 22.11 -19.03 24.30
N GLU A 401 22.96 -19.90 24.83
CA GLU A 401 24.38 -19.61 25.06
C GLU A 401 25.10 -19.33 23.73
N ASN A 402 25.97 -18.29 23.72
CA ASN A 402 26.66 -17.84 22.51
C ASN A 402 27.99 -17.16 22.84
N ASN A 403 28.99 -17.30 21.97
CA ASN A 403 30.23 -16.52 22.00
C ASN A 403 30.14 -15.36 21.00
N TYR A 404 30.58 -14.19 21.44
CA TYR A 404 30.67 -12.97 20.65
C TYR A 404 32.13 -12.56 20.55
N TYR A 405 32.58 -12.31 19.34
CA TYR A 405 33.94 -11.96 19.00
C TYR A 405 33.99 -10.54 18.48
N PHE A 406 34.94 -9.74 18.94
CA PHE A 406 35.16 -8.37 18.55
C PHE A 406 36.63 -8.14 18.23
N ASP A 407 36.89 -7.43 17.15
CA ASP A 407 38.21 -6.99 16.73
C ASP A 407 38.10 -5.61 16.07
N ASN A 408 39.21 -4.88 15.97
CA ASN A 408 39.26 -3.55 15.37
C ASN A 408 38.16 -2.59 15.88
N VAL A 409 37.88 -2.64 17.18
CA VAL A 409 36.83 -1.84 17.82
C VAL A 409 37.31 -0.38 17.95
N SER A 410 36.58 0.52 17.34
CA SER A 410 36.78 1.96 17.40
C SER A 410 35.47 2.67 17.78
N LEU A 411 35.55 3.58 18.71
CA LEU A 411 34.46 4.49 19.03
C LEU A 411 34.99 5.93 19.05
N LYS A 412 34.76 6.67 17.99
CA LYS A 412 35.12 8.08 17.92
C LYS A 412 33.96 8.92 18.38
N ILE A 413 34.17 9.76 19.39
CA ILE A 413 33.16 10.73 19.88
C ILE A 413 33.67 12.13 19.53
N ASN A 414 32.89 12.89 18.77
CA ASN A 414 33.30 14.17 18.20
C ASN A 414 34.67 14.09 17.49
N GLY A 415 34.89 13.00 16.77
CA GLY A 415 36.11 12.72 16.02
C GLY A 415 37.30 12.22 16.85
N VAL A 416 37.18 12.08 18.18
CA VAL A 416 38.25 11.61 19.08
C VAL A 416 38.03 10.15 19.44
N GLU A 417 39.05 9.30 19.21
CA GLU A 417 39.06 7.89 19.60
C GLU A 417 38.94 7.73 21.12
N LYS A 418 38.09 6.82 21.54
CA LYS A 418 37.74 6.57 22.95
C LYS A 418 38.05 5.14 23.42
N ILE A 419 38.30 4.23 22.51
CA ILE A 419 38.64 2.84 22.83
C ILE A 419 40.17 2.71 22.84
N VAL A 420 40.67 2.09 23.87
CA VAL A 420 42.10 1.76 24.02
C VAL A 420 42.26 0.31 23.59
N ASN A 421 43.27 0.01 22.79
CA ASN A 421 43.64 -1.34 22.33
C ASN A 421 42.43 -2.06 21.65
N GLY A 422 41.72 -1.34 20.77
CA GLY A 422 40.57 -1.93 20.11
C GLY A 422 40.90 -2.93 19.00
N ASP A 423 42.16 -2.99 18.57
CA ASP A 423 42.76 -3.98 17.67
C ASP A 423 43.27 -5.22 18.43
N PHE A 424 43.25 -5.18 19.77
CA PHE A 424 43.65 -6.23 20.70
C PHE A 424 45.10 -6.75 20.50
N GLU A 425 45.98 -6.01 19.83
CA GLU A 425 47.39 -6.36 19.68
C GLU A 425 48.18 -6.25 21.02
N GLY A 426 47.65 -5.48 21.97
CA GLY A 426 48.10 -5.45 23.34
C GLY A 426 47.17 -6.22 24.30
N ASP A 427 47.49 -6.24 25.58
CA ASP A 427 46.69 -6.94 26.62
C ASP A 427 45.71 -6.03 27.37
N ASP A 428 45.68 -4.73 27.05
CA ASP A 428 44.82 -3.77 27.74
C ASP A 428 43.35 -3.90 27.28
N VAL A 429 42.51 -4.39 28.16
CA VAL A 429 41.07 -4.50 27.94
C VAL A 429 40.28 -3.50 28.82
N SER A 430 40.91 -2.43 29.29
CA SER A 430 40.30 -1.46 30.21
C SER A 430 39.07 -0.76 29.63
N SER A 431 39.01 -0.62 28.31
CA SER A 431 37.82 -0.10 27.59
C SER A 431 36.63 -1.05 27.52
N PHE A 432 36.78 -2.31 27.95
CA PHE A 432 35.76 -3.35 27.92
C PHE A 432 35.52 -3.90 29.33
N LYS A 433 34.25 -3.96 29.75
CA LYS A 433 33.87 -4.47 31.07
C LYS A 433 32.64 -5.35 30.98
N VAL A 434 32.45 -6.16 31.98
CA VAL A 434 31.24 -6.97 32.16
C VAL A 434 30.27 -6.28 33.11
N LYS A 435 29.02 -6.67 33.01
CA LYS A 435 27.96 -6.20 33.92
C LYS A 435 28.28 -6.59 35.36
N GLU A 436 28.26 -5.61 36.25
CA GLU A 436 28.47 -5.80 37.70
C GLU A 436 27.21 -6.29 38.45
N TYR A 437 26.10 -6.42 37.76
CA TYR A 437 24.79 -6.86 38.32
C TYR A 437 24.46 -8.27 37.93
N GLY A 438 24.79 -9.23 38.69
CA GLY A 438 24.26 -10.61 38.64
C GLY A 438 24.23 -11.23 37.23
N GLY A 439 24.79 -10.59 36.23
CA GLY A 439 24.88 -11.06 34.88
C GLY A 439 25.80 -12.27 34.79
N SER A 440 25.44 -13.15 33.85
CA SER A 440 26.11 -14.46 33.72
C SER A 440 27.27 -14.45 32.73
N ILE A 441 27.64 -13.29 32.19
CA ILE A 441 28.73 -13.23 31.23
C ILE A 441 30.06 -13.60 31.90
N VAL A 442 30.82 -14.47 31.24
CA VAL A 442 32.22 -14.68 31.58
C VAL A 442 33.00 -13.44 31.17
N ALA A 443 33.97 -13.00 32.01
CA ALA A 443 34.80 -11.84 31.69
C ALA A 443 35.42 -12.01 30.30
N PRO A 444 35.41 -10.97 29.47
CA PRO A 444 35.95 -11.07 28.13
C PRO A 444 37.43 -11.36 28.19
N THR A 445 37.90 -12.24 27.31
CA THR A 445 39.28 -12.66 27.23
C THR A 445 39.82 -12.37 25.83
N ILE A 446 41.12 -12.06 25.75
CA ILE A 446 41.81 -12.01 24.47
C ILE A 446 42.11 -13.44 24.05
N SER A 447 41.72 -13.76 22.79
CA SER A 447 42.07 -15.03 22.15
C SER A 447 43.06 -14.74 21.01
N GLU A 448 44.12 -15.53 20.91
CA GLU A 448 45.11 -15.39 19.83
C GLU A 448 44.77 -16.24 18.62
N ASN A 449 44.00 -17.33 18.85
CA ASN A 449 43.57 -18.24 17.80
C ASN A 449 42.11 -18.58 18.02
N ILE A 450 41.33 -18.47 16.99
CA ILE A 450 39.92 -18.89 17.03
C ILE A 450 39.66 -20.04 16.08
N THR A 451 38.89 -20.99 16.55
CA THR A 451 38.39 -22.11 15.73
C THR A 451 36.89 -22.04 15.65
N TYR A 452 36.35 -22.06 14.46
CA TYR A 452 34.92 -22.07 14.25
C TYR A 452 34.52 -22.89 13.01
N VAL A 453 33.26 -23.31 12.94
CA VAL A 453 32.74 -23.97 11.75
C VAL A 453 32.11 -22.92 10.87
N TYR A 454 32.65 -22.76 9.68
CA TYR A 454 32.07 -21.95 8.63
C TYR A 454 30.97 -22.74 7.92
N VAL A 455 29.75 -22.20 7.89
CA VAL A 455 28.63 -22.76 7.13
C VAL A 455 28.11 -21.66 6.20
N PRO A 456 28.23 -21.82 4.89
CA PRO A 456 27.70 -20.84 3.96
C PRO A 456 26.19 -20.69 4.17
N SER A 457 25.72 -19.48 4.47
CA SER A 457 24.30 -19.23 4.72
C SER A 457 23.59 -18.73 3.46
N THR A 458 23.92 -17.53 3.07
CA THR A 458 23.34 -16.85 1.91
C THR A 458 24.37 -15.93 1.29
N ILE A 459 24.19 -15.63 0.01
CA ILE A 459 24.96 -14.63 -0.72
C ILE A 459 24.04 -13.46 -1.03
N PRO A 460 24.31 -12.26 -0.54
CA PRO A 460 23.55 -11.07 -0.90
C PRO A 460 23.54 -10.84 -2.41
N LEU A 461 22.39 -10.44 -2.95
CA LEU A 461 22.32 -9.99 -4.34
C LEU A 461 23.21 -8.74 -4.49
N THR A 462 23.96 -8.68 -5.57
CA THR A 462 24.64 -7.45 -5.96
C THR A 462 23.64 -6.35 -6.29
N ALA A 463 24.07 -5.10 -6.33
CA ALA A 463 23.23 -3.97 -6.74
C ALA A 463 22.65 -4.17 -8.14
N GLU A 464 23.46 -4.70 -9.07
CA GLU A 464 23.04 -5.01 -10.44
C GLU A 464 21.98 -6.12 -10.46
N GLU A 465 22.19 -7.20 -9.73
CA GLU A 465 21.22 -8.31 -9.64
C GLU A 465 19.89 -7.85 -9.02
N ARG A 466 19.91 -7.02 -7.97
CA ARG A 466 18.71 -6.43 -7.38
C ARG A 466 17.96 -5.58 -8.40
N ARG A 467 18.68 -4.71 -9.10
CA ARG A 467 18.13 -3.87 -10.16
C ARG A 467 17.48 -4.71 -11.27
N ASP A 468 18.19 -5.68 -11.80
CA ASP A 468 17.71 -6.51 -12.91
C ASP A 468 16.51 -7.37 -12.53
N THR A 469 16.50 -7.87 -11.29
CA THR A 469 15.35 -8.57 -10.70
C THR A 469 14.11 -7.67 -10.64
N LEU A 470 14.27 -6.42 -10.23
CA LEU A 470 13.17 -5.47 -10.19
C LEU A 470 12.73 -5.01 -11.59
N VAL A 471 13.64 -4.86 -12.53
CA VAL A 471 13.30 -4.60 -13.94
C VAL A 471 12.47 -5.76 -14.50
N TRP A 472 12.82 -7.00 -14.18
CA TRP A 472 12.03 -8.17 -14.57
C TRP A 472 10.63 -8.17 -13.92
N ALA A 473 10.52 -7.82 -12.64
CA ALA A 473 9.23 -7.73 -11.96
C ALA A 473 8.35 -6.63 -12.57
N MET A 474 8.93 -5.47 -12.85
CA MET A 474 8.27 -4.34 -13.51
C MET A 474 7.86 -4.68 -14.95
N ASP A 475 8.69 -5.40 -15.71
CA ASP A 475 8.37 -5.87 -17.07
C ASP A 475 7.13 -6.79 -17.04
N LYS A 476 7.10 -7.79 -16.17
CA LYS A 476 5.94 -8.67 -16.02
C LYS A 476 4.66 -7.90 -15.68
N TRP A 477 4.77 -6.97 -14.73
CA TRP A 477 3.65 -6.15 -14.29
C TRP A 477 3.10 -5.27 -15.41
N ILE A 478 3.96 -4.44 -16.02
CA ILE A 478 3.54 -3.48 -17.07
C ILE A 478 3.04 -4.23 -18.30
N LYS A 479 3.71 -5.30 -18.73
CA LYS A 479 3.25 -6.16 -19.82
C LYS A 479 1.87 -6.73 -19.55
N GLY A 480 1.65 -7.29 -18.37
CA GLY A 480 0.36 -7.86 -17.97
C GLY A 480 -0.77 -6.82 -17.99
N MET A 481 -0.52 -5.64 -17.42
CA MET A 481 -1.47 -4.54 -17.38
C MET A 481 -1.80 -4.00 -18.78
N MET A 482 -0.81 -3.74 -19.59
CA MET A 482 -1.01 -3.24 -20.97
C MET A 482 -1.78 -4.24 -21.83
N ASN A 483 -1.46 -5.54 -21.72
CA ASN A 483 -2.20 -6.59 -22.40
C ASN A 483 -3.67 -6.67 -21.94
N ALA A 484 -3.92 -6.56 -20.65
CA ALA A 484 -5.27 -6.56 -20.09
C ALA A 484 -6.12 -5.38 -20.58
N CYS A 485 -5.49 -4.25 -20.86
CA CYS A 485 -6.12 -3.07 -21.42
C CYS A 485 -6.38 -3.18 -22.95
N GLY A 486 -5.76 -4.13 -23.64
CA GLY A 486 -5.99 -4.40 -25.08
C GLY A 486 -5.78 -3.20 -25.99
N GLY A 487 -4.84 -2.30 -25.67
CA GLY A 487 -4.54 -1.09 -26.43
C GLY A 487 -5.60 0.03 -26.32
N LYS A 488 -6.61 -0.13 -25.45
CA LYS A 488 -7.71 0.82 -25.30
C LYS A 488 -7.39 1.97 -24.35
N VAL A 489 -6.44 1.80 -23.43
CA VAL A 489 -6.01 2.81 -22.46
C VAL A 489 -4.83 3.58 -23.03
N LYS A 490 -5.05 4.85 -23.35
CA LYS A 490 -4.08 5.69 -24.06
C LYS A 490 -3.42 6.75 -23.19
N GLY A 491 -3.86 6.96 -21.96
CA GLY A 491 -3.24 7.86 -20.98
C GLY A 491 -2.94 7.09 -19.72
N TRP A 492 -1.77 7.30 -19.12
CA TRP A 492 -1.33 6.61 -17.91
C TRP A 492 -0.56 7.53 -16.97
N ASP A 493 -0.84 7.41 -15.68
CA ASP A 493 0.13 7.80 -14.67
C ASP A 493 1.26 6.77 -14.71
N LEU A 494 2.37 7.14 -15.39
CA LEU A 494 3.57 6.34 -15.48
C LEU A 494 4.17 6.14 -14.10
N VAL A 495 4.32 7.24 -13.38
CA VAL A 495 4.75 7.26 -11.99
C VAL A 495 3.83 8.17 -11.20
N ASN A 496 3.37 7.69 -10.06
CA ASN A 496 2.58 8.44 -9.11
C ASN A 496 3.43 8.87 -7.92
N GLU A 497 3.30 10.16 -7.52
CA GLU A 497 3.87 10.73 -6.30
C GLU A 497 5.39 10.55 -6.17
N ALA A 498 6.10 10.97 -7.20
CA ALA A 498 7.55 10.80 -7.25
C ALA A 498 8.30 11.73 -6.28
N ILE A 499 7.82 12.96 -6.06
CA ILE A 499 8.55 14.00 -5.34
C ILE A 499 8.23 14.00 -3.84
N SER A 500 9.25 13.91 -2.99
CA SER A 500 9.07 13.80 -1.54
C SER A 500 8.43 15.05 -0.89
N GLY A 501 8.64 16.24 -1.45
CA GLY A 501 8.28 17.49 -0.79
C GLY A 501 9.28 17.94 0.27
N GLY A 502 10.48 17.34 0.32
CA GLY A 502 11.57 17.67 1.23
C GLY A 502 12.95 17.33 0.66
N GLY A 503 13.98 17.51 1.47
CA GLY A 503 15.37 17.23 1.09
C GLY A 503 15.94 18.20 0.07
N ASN A 504 17.13 17.87 -0.45
CA ASN A 504 17.81 18.61 -1.52
C ASN A 504 18.67 17.63 -2.32
N ASP A 505 18.48 17.63 -3.64
CA ASP A 505 19.21 16.77 -4.56
C ASP A 505 20.63 17.30 -4.93
N GLY A 506 21.07 18.38 -4.29
CA GLY A 506 22.31 19.08 -4.60
C GLY A 506 22.14 20.21 -5.63
N GLU A 507 21.06 20.27 -6.36
CA GLU A 507 20.74 21.30 -7.37
C GLU A 507 19.57 22.20 -6.95
N GLY A 508 19.13 22.07 -5.70
CA GLY A 508 18.05 22.87 -5.14
C GLY A 508 16.64 22.30 -5.31
N ASN A 509 16.50 21.11 -5.90
CA ASN A 509 15.22 20.43 -6.00
C ASN A 509 14.95 19.57 -4.77
N TYR A 510 13.69 19.30 -4.49
CA TYR A 510 13.33 18.22 -3.58
C TYR A 510 13.80 16.86 -4.13
N VAL A 511 14.22 15.97 -3.24
CA VAL A 511 14.56 14.59 -3.59
C VAL A 511 13.31 13.79 -3.95
N LEU A 512 13.49 12.64 -4.56
CA LEU A 512 12.39 11.71 -4.78
C LEU A 512 11.95 11.06 -3.47
N GLN A 513 10.71 10.57 -3.42
CA GLN A 513 10.23 9.77 -2.30
C GLN A 513 11.03 8.47 -2.21
N GLY A 514 11.58 8.18 -1.03
CA GLY A 514 12.43 7.02 -0.79
C GLY A 514 12.97 6.99 0.63
N ASN A 515 13.56 5.88 0.98
CA ASN A 515 14.25 5.68 2.26
C ASN A 515 15.77 5.88 2.11
N ASN A 516 16.26 5.89 0.86
CA ASN A 516 17.66 6.01 0.53
C ASN A 516 17.96 7.32 -0.21
N PRO A 517 17.97 8.47 0.47
CA PRO A 517 18.26 9.75 -0.18
C PRO A 517 19.69 9.83 -0.74
N SER A 518 20.62 9.02 -0.23
CA SER A 518 22.00 8.97 -0.72
C SER A 518 22.16 8.15 -2.00
N GLY A 519 21.16 7.33 -2.35
CA GLY A 519 21.23 6.42 -3.51
C GLY A 519 22.27 5.31 -3.35
N ASN A 520 22.71 4.99 -2.13
CA ASN A 520 23.67 3.90 -1.89
C ASN A 520 22.99 2.55 -2.17
N PRO A 521 23.40 1.80 -3.21
CA PRO A 521 22.77 0.53 -3.58
C PRO A 521 23.03 -0.60 -2.57
N ASP A 522 24.03 -0.45 -1.70
CA ASP A 522 24.42 -1.47 -0.72
C ASP A 522 23.72 -1.29 0.64
N ALA A 523 22.91 -0.25 0.80
CA ALA A 523 22.16 -0.06 2.02
C ALA A 523 21.01 -1.05 2.14
N THR A 524 20.73 -1.51 3.36
CA THR A 524 19.57 -2.35 3.68
C THR A 524 18.39 -1.45 3.99
N TRP A 525 17.35 -1.50 3.14
CA TRP A 525 16.34 -0.45 3.11
C TRP A 525 14.94 -0.89 3.52
N ASP A 526 14.74 -2.06 4.10
CA ASP A 526 13.46 -2.35 4.71
C ASP A 526 13.35 -1.63 6.06
N VAL A 527 12.78 -0.47 6.02
CA VAL A 527 12.56 0.37 7.21
C VAL A 527 11.12 0.25 7.74
N GLY A 528 10.43 -0.83 7.42
CA GLY A 528 9.04 -1.03 7.84
C GLY A 528 8.03 -0.23 7.00
N GLY A 529 6.77 -0.19 7.46
CA GLY A 529 5.64 0.39 6.72
C GLY A 529 5.27 -0.40 5.46
N ASP A 530 4.24 0.09 4.75
CA ASP A 530 3.66 -0.64 3.61
C ASP A 530 4.22 -0.20 2.25
N ASN A 531 5.13 0.78 2.22
CA ASN A 531 5.67 1.35 1.00
C ASN A 531 6.88 0.57 0.48
N PHE A 532 6.99 0.47 -0.84
CA PHE A 532 8.15 -0.06 -1.54
C PHE A 532 8.65 0.99 -2.53
N TYR A 533 9.82 1.54 -2.28
CA TYR A 533 10.40 2.60 -3.09
C TYR A 533 11.33 2.02 -4.16
N TRP A 534 10.86 1.94 -5.39
CA TRP A 534 11.62 1.43 -6.53
C TRP A 534 12.97 2.11 -6.71
N GLN A 535 13.02 3.42 -6.48
CA GLN A 535 14.23 4.21 -6.65
C GLN A 535 15.34 3.87 -5.65
N ASP A 536 14.99 3.30 -4.49
CA ASP A 536 15.98 2.87 -3.49
C ASP A 536 16.90 1.76 -4.03
N TYR A 537 16.36 0.91 -4.91
CA TYR A 537 17.07 -0.24 -5.47
C TYR A 537 17.52 -0.03 -6.92
N MET A 538 16.81 0.78 -7.68
CA MET A 538 17.07 1.00 -9.11
C MET A 538 17.74 2.35 -9.38
N GLY A 539 17.78 3.25 -8.39
CA GLY A 539 18.26 4.61 -8.55
C GLY A 539 17.20 5.59 -9.05
N ALA A 540 17.39 6.85 -8.74
CA ALA A 540 16.44 7.94 -8.97
C ALA A 540 16.09 8.19 -10.45
N LEU A 541 16.99 7.85 -11.36
CA LEU A 541 16.79 8.02 -12.79
C LEU A 541 16.23 6.74 -13.42
N ASP A 542 16.80 5.60 -13.09
CA ASP A 542 16.58 4.37 -13.83
C ASP A 542 15.17 3.81 -13.68
N TYR A 543 14.57 3.86 -12.47
CA TYR A 543 13.23 3.29 -12.31
C TYR A 543 12.16 3.97 -13.18
N VAL A 544 12.23 5.30 -13.36
CA VAL A 544 11.29 6.04 -14.24
C VAL A 544 11.58 5.74 -15.70
N ARG A 545 12.87 5.68 -16.07
CA ARG A 545 13.31 5.34 -17.43
C ARG A 545 12.88 3.93 -17.82
N GLN A 546 13.04 2.95 -16.94
CA GLN A 546 12.60 1.57 -17.18
C GLN A 546 11.08 1.48 -17.28
N ALA A 547 10.33 2.11 -16.39
CA ALA A 547 8.88 2.17 -16.47
C ALA A 547 8.41 2.77 -17.80
N CYS A 548 9.03 3.88 -18.23
CA CYS A 548 8.74 4.53 -19.52
C CYS A 548 9.03 3.61 -20.71
N ARG A 549 10.22 3.01 -20.74
CA ARG A 549 10.62 2.06 -21.77
C ARG A 549 9.64 0.89 -21.90
N LEU A 550 9.22 0.32 -20.77
CA LEU A 550 8.30 -0.81 -20.72
C LEU A 550 6.87 -0.40 -21.14
N ALA A 551 6.41 0.77 -20.69
CA ALA A 551 5.11 1.32 -21.06
C ALA A 551 5.04 1.59 -22.58
N ARG A 552 6.11 2.12 -23.17
CA ARG A 552 6.21 2.30 -24.62
C ARG A 552 6.29 0.98 -25.38
N LYS A 553 6.99 -0.01 -24.83
CA LYS A 553 7.15 -1.34 -25.45
C LYS A 553 5.82 -2.10 -25.56
N TYR A 554 4.99 -2.02 -24.53
CA TYR A 554 3.78 -2.85 -24.41
C TYR A 554 2.47 -2.08 -24.60
N GLY A 555 2.49 -0.76 -24.47
CA GLY A 555 1.34 0.11 -24.68
C GLY A 555 1.05 0.37 -26.15
N PRO A 556 -0.09 1.01 -26.46
CA PRO A 556 -0.39 1.44 -27.82
C PRO A 556 0.60 2.52 -28.28
N ALA A 557 0.81 2.62 -29.60
CA ALA A 557 1.81 3.54 -30.19
C ALA A 557 1.56 5.01 -29.83
N ASP A 558 0.31 5.39 -29.59
CA ASP A 558 -0.14 6.73 -29.25
C ASP A 558 -0.28 6.96 -27.72
N VAL A 559 0.23 6.04 -26.89
CA VAL A 559 0.14 6.14 -25.40
C VAL A 559 0.80 7.42 -24.89
N LYS A 560 0.13 8.09 -23.96
CA LYS A 560 0.62 9.28 -23.26
C LYS A 560 0.95 8.94 -21.80
N LEU A 561 2.14 9.29 -21.38
CA LEU A 561 2.71 8.93 -20.09
C LEU A 561 2.88 10.20 -19.24
N PHE A 562 2.28 10.19 -18.07
CA PHE A 562 2.26 11.32 -17.14
C PHE A 562 3.06 10.99 -15.86
N ILE A 563 3.65 12.01 -15.28
CA ILE A 563 4.07 11.98 -13.87
C ILE A 563 2.97 12.70 -13.08
N ASN A 564 2.32 11.98 -12.20
CA ASN A 564 1.23 12.49 -11.36
C ASN A 564 1.73 12.74 -9.94
N ASP A 565 1.38 13.88 -9.34
CA ASP A 565 1.81 14.16 -7.98
C ASP A 565 0.78 15.03 -7.23
N TYR A 566 0.83 14.99 -5.91
CA TYR A 566 -0.03 15.73 -5.02
C TYR A 566 0.65 17.01 -4.51
N ASN A 567 -0.16 17.97 -4.03
CA ASN A 567 0.30 19.24 -3.45
C ASN A 567 1.17 20.07 -4.40
N LEU A 568 1.00 19.94 -5.71
CA LEU A 568 1.69 20.81 -6.67
C LEU A 568 1.17 22.25 -6.60
N GLU A 569 -0.06 22.43 -6.14
CA GLU A 569 -0.73 23.68 -5.80
C GLU A 569 -0.44 24.16 -4.36
N GLY A 570 0.52 23.56 -3.68
CA GLY A 570 0.84 23.88 -2.29
C GLY A 570 1.19 25.36 -2.09
N THR A 571 0.66 25.97 -1.03
CA THR A 571 0.86 27.38 -0.68
C THR A 571 2.13 27.64 0.13
N TRP A 572 2.84 26.60 0.53
CA TRP A 572 4.09 26.66 1.26
C TRP A 572 5.28 26.45 0.30
N ASP A 573 6.44 26.99 0.69
CA ASP A 573 7.68 26.92 -0.07
C ASP A 573 7.53 27.36 -1.55
N ILE A 574 6.84 28.49 -1.72
CA ILE A 574 6.66 29.13 -3.02
C ILE A 574 7.98 29.70 -3.48
N GLN A 575 8.37 29.36 -4.70
CA GLN A 575 9.53 29.93 -5.37
C GLN A 575 9.09 30.74 -6.59
N THR A 576 9.68 31.90 -6.75
CA THR A 576 9.46 32.73 -7.94
C THR A 576 10.68 32.64 -8.85
N LYS A 577 10.49 32.07 -10.01
CA LYS A 577 11.53 31.96 -11.04
C LYS A 577 10.92 32.35 -12.39
N GLU A 578 11.63 33.15 -13.15
CA GLU A 578 11.21 33.58 -14.48
C GLU A 578 9.78 34.20 -14.50
N GLY A 579 9.45 34.95 -13.46
CA GLY A 579 8.16 35.63 -13.30
C GLY A 579 6.97 34.72 -12.93
N ILE A 580 7.21 33.45 -12.61
CA ILE A 580 6.19 32.50 -12.17
C ILE A 580 6.45 32.13 -10.70
N SER A 581 5.44 32.36 -9.87
CA SER A 581 5.44 31.94 -8.46
C SER A 581 4.68 30.62 -8.35
N ALA A 582 5.37 29.53 -8.03
CA ALA A 582 4.79 28.18 -7.87
C ALA A 582 5.49 27.41 -6.76
N SER A 583 4.89 26.35 -6.27
CA SER A 583 5.48 25.51 -5.23
C SER A 583 6.84 24.95 -5.65
N LYS A 584 7.77 24.86 -4.72
CA LYS A 584 9.08 24.21 -4.96
C LYS A 584 8.90 22.78 -5.40
N LYS A 585 7.84 22.11 -4.94
CA LYS A 585 7.54 20.73 -5.34
C LYS A 585 7.31 20.63 -6.85
N LEU A 586 6.52 21.53 -7.43
CA LEU A 586 6.29 21.56 -8.87
C LEU A 586 7.55 21.96 -9.66
N TRP A 587 8.32 22.95 -9.18
CA TRP A 587 9.62 23.27 -9.79
C TRP A 587 10.54 22.05 -9.81
N SER A 588 10.59 21.31 -8.72
CA SER A 588 11.39 20.09 -8.62
C SER A 588 10.90 19.02 -9.60
N LEU A 589 9.58 18.81 -9.70
CA LEU A 589 9.01 17.85 -10.64
C LEU A 589 9.39 18.18 -12.10
N VAL A 590 9.26 19.45 -12.50
CA VAL A 590 9.63 19.87 -13.85
C VAL A 590 11.13 19.64 -14.12
N ASN A 591 11.99 19.86 -13.14
CA ASN A 591 13.44 19.63 -13.28
C ASN A 591 13.76 18.12 -13.28
N TRP A 592 13.09 17.30 -12.45
CA TRP A 592 13.25 15.85 -12.49
C TRP A 592 12.80 15.26 -13.84
N ILE A 593 11.74 15.77 -14.46
CA ILE A 593 11.33 15.34 -15.80
C ILE A 593 12.47 15.61 -16.81
N LYS A 594 13.11 16.78 -16.76
CA LYS A 594 14.27 17.07 -17.61
C LYS A 594 15.44 16.10 -17.36
N LYS A 595 15.70 15.74 -16.08
CA LYS A 595 16.74 14.77 -15.72
C LYS A 595 16.43 13.36 -16.27
N TRP A 596 15.17 12.93 -16.18
CA TRP A 596 14.78 11.64 -16.76
C TRP A 596 14.89 11.62 -18.28
N GLU A 597 14.54 12.70 -18.95
CA GLU A 597 14.60 12.83 -20.40
C GLU A 597 16.01 13.15 -20.94
N ALA A 598 16.98 13.42 -20.08
CA ALA A 598 18.35 13.75 -20.48
C ALA A 598 19.10 12.59 -21.17
N ASP A 599 18.56 11.36 -21.13
CA ASP A 599 19.07 10.21 -21.89
C ASP A 599 18.74 10.27 -23.39
N GLY A 600 17.90 11.23 -23.81
CA GLY A 600 17.46 11.40 -25.20
C GLY A 600 16.48 10.35 -25.72
N VAL A 601 16.11 9.38 -24.88
CA VAL A 601 15.20 8.26 -25.24
C VAL A 601 13.92 8.29 -24.42
N THR A 602 14.02 8.55 -23.14
CA THR A 602 12.87 8.69 -22.25
C THR A 602 12.04 9.90 -22.63
N LYS A 603 10.73 9.73 -22.76
CA LYS A 603 9.80 10.80 -23.07
C LYS A 603 8.61 10.76 -22.12
N ILE A 604 8.46 11.81 -21.34
CA ILE A 604 7.30 12.07 -20.48
C ILE A 604 6.37 13.02 -21.25
N ASP A 605 5.13 12.60 -21.49
CA ASP A 605 4.20 13.40 -22.30
C ASP A 605 3.48 14.44 -21.47
N GLY A 606 3.23 14.20 -20.18
CA GLY A 606 2.40 15.09 -19.37
C GLY A 606 2.75 15.14 -17.89
N ILE A 607 2.13 16.09 -17.22
CA ILE A 607 2.15 16.29 -15.78
C ILE A 607 0.71 16.20 -15.27
N GLY A 608 0.46 15.32 -14.31
CA GLY A 608 -0.77 15.25 -13.52
C GLY A 608 -0.63 15.99 -12.21
N THR A 609 -1.66 16.73 -11.82
CA THR A 609 -1.79 17.30 -10.47
C THR A 609 -3.04 16.74 -9.81
N GLN A 610 -2.89 16.14 -8.63
CA GLN A 610 -4.02 15.49 -7.94
C GLN A 610 -5.07 16.51 -7.50
N MET A 611 -4.66 17.63 -6.94
CA MET A 611 -5.54 18.70 -6.46
C MET A 611 -6.61 18.23 -5.46
N HIS A 612 -6.19 17.51 -4.43
CA HIS A 612 -7.02 17.22 -3.27
C HIS A 612 -7.07 18.45 -2.34
N ILE A 613 -7.98 19.35 -2.63
CA ILE A 613 -8.01 20.69 -2.03
C ILE A 613 -9.20 20.91 -1.09
N SER A 614 -9.26 22.07 -0.46
CA SER A 614 -10.44 22.53 0.27
C SER A 614 -10.67 24.03 -0.04
N TYR A 615 -11.93 24.42 -0.19
CA TYR A 615 -12.29 25.84 -0.16
C TYR A 615 -12.05 26.37 1.26
N ASN A 616 -11.54 27.60 1.38
CA ASN A 616 -11.29 28.23 2.67
C ASN A 616 -12.17 29.48 2.83
N GLU A 617 -12.98 29.55 3.89
CA GLU A 617 -13.73 30.77 4.23
C GLU A 617 -12.81 31.94 4.64
N ASN A 618 -11.62 31.61 5.15
CA ASN A 618 -10.60 32.63 5.39
C ASN A 618 -10.10 33.15 4.05
N SER A 619 -10.37 34.43 3.77
CA SER A 619 -10.03 35.07 2.49
C SER A 619 -8.52 35.11 2.22
N GLY A 620 -7.69 35.25 3.25
CA GLY A 620 -6.22 35.19 3.09
C GLY A 620 -5.74 33.83 2.62
N SER A 621 -6.25 32.76 3.24
CA SER A 621 -5.94 31.38 2.85
C SER A 621 -6.49 31.03 1.47
N GLN A 622 -7.72 31.49 1.15
CA GLN A 622 -8.32 31.27 -0.16
C GLN A 622 -7.54 31.98 -1.26
N ASN A 623 -7.19 33.26 -1.08
CA ASN A 623 -6.38 34.02 -2.04
C ASN A 623 -4.99 33.40 -2.25
N ALA A 624 -4.35 32.90 -1.17
CA ALA A 624 -3.08 32.20 -1.26
C ALA A 624 -3.19 30.93 -2.12
N LEU A 625 -4.25 30.13 -1.94
CA LEU A 625 -4.52 28.93 -2.73
C LEU A 625 -4.80 29.28 -4.20
N GLU A 626 -5.60 30.30 -4.47
CA GLU A 626 -5.90 30.75 -5.84
C GLU A 626 -4.63 31.23 -6.57
N ASN A 627 -3.77 31.98 -5.89
CA ASN A 627 -2.49 32.40 -6.43
C ASN A 627 -1.58 31.19 -6.71
N ALA A 628 -1.52 30.22 -5.81
CA ALA A 628 -0.72 29.01 -5.97
C ALA A 628 -1.22 28.15 -7.15
N ILE A 629 -2.55 27.95 -7.29
CA ILE A 629 -3.16 27.25 -8.43
C ILE A 629 -2.85 27.99 -9.75
N THR A 630 -2.99 29.31 -9.77
CA THR A 630 -2.66 30.12 -10.95
C THR A 630 -1.20 29.97 -11.35
N GLY A 631 -0.29 30.04 -10.36
CA GLY A 631 1.15 29.84 -10.57
C GLY A 631 1.47 28.41 -11.04
N MET A 632 0.82 27.42 -10.46
CA MET A 632 0.93 26.02 -10.86
C MET A 632 0.57 25.84 -12.35
N PHE A 633 -0.61 26.29 -12.78
CA PHE A 633 -1.02 26.17 -14.18
C PHE A 633 -0.09 26.92 -15.15
N LYS A 634 0.40 28.11 -14.75
CA LYS A 634 1.39 28.86 -15.56
C LYS A 634 2.69 28.08 -15.73
N LEU A 635 3.21 27.44 -14.67
CA LEU A 635 4.43 26.65 -14.74
C LEU A 635 4.22 25.36 -15.54
N MET A 636 3.08 24.68 -15.36
CA MET A 636 2.73 23.50 -16.14
C MET A 636 2.59 23.83 -17.63
N ALA A 637 1.91 24.91 -17.99
CA ALA A 637 1.83 25.39 -19.38
C ALA A 637 3.22 25.70 -19.96
N LYS A 638 4.07 26.37 -19.18
CA LYS A 638 5.45 26.68 -19.58
C LYS A 638 6.31 25.43 -19.82
N SER A 639 6.03 24.32 -19.13
CA SER A 639 6.77 23.07 -19.31
C SER A 639 6.63 22.46 -20.71
N GLY A 640 5.63 22.88 -21.49
CA GLY A 640 5.30 22.33 -22.80
C GLY A 640 4.67 20.93 -22.76
N LYS A 641 4.45 20.38 -21.57
CA LYS A 641 3.86 19.07 -21.36
C LYS A 641 2.33 19.11 -21.44
N LEU A 642 1.70 17.96 -21.71
CA LEU A 642 0.27 17.81 -21.48
C LEU A 642 -0.04 18.03 -20.00
N VAL A 643 -1.18 18.65 -19.71
CA VAL A 643 -1.59 18.98 -18.35
C VAL A 643 -2.91 18.28 -18.02
N ARG A 644 -2.90 17.56 -16.90
CA ARG A 644 -4.08 16.90 -16.36
C ARG A 644 -4.29 17.33 -14.91
N VAL A 645 -5.51 17.76 -14.57
CA VAL A 645 -5.98 17.72 -13.18
C VAL A 645 -6.53 16.31 -12.97
N SER A 646 -5.82 15.51 -12.20
CA SER A 646 -6.01 14.05 -12.20
C SER A 646 -7.01 13.53 -11.19
N GLU A 647 -7.16 14.21 -10.05
CA GLU A 647 -7.88 13.67 -8.88
C GLU A 647 -8.62 14.78 -8.10
N LEU A 648 -9.15 15.77 -8.82
CA LEU A 648 -9.80 16.91 -8.19
C LEU A 648 -10.92 16.46 -7.25
N ASP A 649 -10.76 16.77 -5.99
CA ASP A 649 -11.83 16.75 -5.00
C ASP A 649 -11.68 17.96 -4.06
N MET A 650 -12.79 18.44 -3.55
CA MET A 650 -12.81 19.66 -2.76
C MET A 650 -13.56 19.47 -1.45
N GLY A 651 -12.86 19.62 -0.33
CA GLY A 651 -13.47 19.77 0.98
C GLY A 651 -13.84 21.23 1.27
N TYR A 652 -14.22 21.52 2.49
CA TYR A 652 -14.59 22.85 2.95
C TYR A 652 -13.98 23.14 4.31
N ASN A 653 -13.28 24.24 4.45
CA ASN A 653 -12.76 24.75 5.72
C ASN A 653 -13.49 26.04 6.10
N ASN A 654 -13.99 26.12 7.33
CA ASN A 654 -14.61 27.32 7.86
C ASN A 654 -13.58 28.44 8.11
N ALA A 655 -14.05 29.61 8.54
CA ALA A 655 -13.19 30.78 8.79
C ALA A 655 -12.05 30.52 9.80
N SER A 656 -12.19 29.54 10.70
CA SER A 656 -11.13 29.12 11.64
C SER A 656 -10.21 28.02 11.09
N GLY A 657 -10.37 27.61 9.84
CA GLY A 657 -9.56 26.58 9.19
C GLY A 657 -9.97 25.14 9.53
N LYS A 658 -11.11 24.93 10.20
CA LYS A 658 -11.62 23.59 10.49
C LYS A 658 -12.44 23.05 9.33
N SER A 659 -12.25 21.77 9.01
CA SER A 659 -13.07 21.06 8.03
C SER A 659 -14.53 21.04 8.46
N VAL A 660 -15.44 21.29 7.50
CA VAL A 660 -16.89 21.23 7.68
C VAL A 660 -17.40 19.90 7.15
N PRO A 661 -18.03 19.08 8.01
CA PRO A 661 -18.62 17.80 7.58
C PRO A 661 -19.76 17.99 6.57
N THR A 662 -19.96 17.01 5.71
CA THR A 662 -21.01 17.00 4.67
C THR A 662 -22.40 17.37 5.21
N ASN A 663 -22.79 16.77 6.32
CA ASN A 663 -24.11 16.97 6.95
C ASN A 663 -24.28 18.32 7.67
N SER A 664 -23.19 19.07 7.84
CA SER A 664 -23.17 20.39 8.51
C SER A 664 -23.01 21.55 7.54
N MET A 665 -22.92 21.29 6.24
CA MET A 665 -22.79 22.29 5.20
C MET A 665 -24.03 23.15 5.05
N THR A 666 -23.85 24.47 5.06
CA THR A 666 -24.90 25.43 4.71
C THR A 666 -25.03 25.60 3.19
N GLU A 667 -26.14 26.10 2.75
CA GLU A 667 -26.38 26.42 1.33
C GLU A 667 -25.33 27.40 0.78
N THR A 668 -24.97 28.43 1.55
CA THR A 668 -23.95 29.41 1.17
C THR A 668 -22.60 28.74 0.97
N GLN A 669 -22.25 27.80 1.83
CA GLN A 669 -21.01 27.05 1.72
C GLN A 669 -20.98 26.19 0.47
N HIS A 670 -22.09 25.50 0.15
CA HIS A 670 -22.21 24.75 -1.11
C HIS A 670 -22.05 25.67 -2.35
N LYS A 671 -22.58 26.88 -2.31
CA LYS A 671 -22.45 27.88 -3.41
C LYS A 671 -21.02 28.38 -3.51
N ASN A 672 -20.32 28.58 -2.40
CA ASN A 672 -18.91 28.97 -2.40
C ASN A 672 -18.06 27.90 -3.08
N MET A 673 -18.28 26.63 -2.77
CA MET A 673 -17.60 25.53 -3.46
C MET A 673 -17.90 25.54 -4.96
N ALA A 674 -19.17 25.73 -5.35
CA ALA A 674 -19.57 25.79 -6.75
C ALA A 674 -18.85 26.91 -7.51
N ASN A 675 -18.72 28.09 -6.91
CA ASN A 675 -18.01 29.22 -7.50
C ASN A 675 -16.49 28.93 -7.61
N PHE A 676 -15.93 28.20 -6.66
CA PHE A 676 -14.50 27.86 -6.71
C PHE A 676 -14.22 26.76 -7.76
N TYR A 677 -15.10 25.76 -7.93
CA TYR A 677 -15.00 24.83 -9.05
C TYR A 677 -15.07 25.54 -10.41
N GLU A 678 -16.02 26.48 -10.57
CA GLU A 678 -16.10 27.32 -11.75
C GLU A 678 -14.80 28.07 -12.01
N TRP A 679 -14.23 28.70 -10.97
CA TRP A 679 -13.00 29.45 -11.05
C TRP A 679 -11.82 28.55 -11.48
N ILE A 680 -11.65 27.37 -10.85
CA ILE A 680 -10.59 26.41 -11.19
C ILE A 680 -10.67 26.01 -12.66
N ILE A 681 -11.85 25.62 -13.12
CA ILE A 681 -12.07 25.17 -14.51
C ILE A 681 -11.73 26.29 -15.49
N LYS A 682 -12.18 27.53 -15.22
CA LYS A 682 -11.85 28.70 -16.02
C LYS A 682 -10.36 29.00 -16.03
N GLN A 683 -9.68 28.90 -14.89
CA GLN A 683 -8.21 29.07 -14.84
C GLN A 683 -7.49 28.02 -15.69
N TYR A 684 -7.88 26.75 -15.56
CA TYR A 684 -7.31 25.68 -16.38
C TYR A 684 -7.50 25.96 -17.88
N LEU A 685 -8.74 26.23 -18.31
CA LEU A 685 -9.08 26.43 -19.73
C LEU A 685 -8.44 27.72 -20.31
N SER A 686 -8.21 28.75 -19.50
CA SER A 686 -7.61 30.01 -19.96
C SER A 686 -6.08 30.00 -19.96
N ILE A 687 -5.44 29.31 -19.01
CA ILE A 687 -3.97 29.35 -18.84
C ILE A 687 -3.31 28.24 -19.64
N ILE A 688 -3.88 27.01 -19.63
CA ILE A 688 -3.29 25.88 -20.33
C ILE A 688 -3.66 25.97 -21.82
N PRO A 689 -2.69 26.03 -22.73
CA PRO A 689 -2.97 26.03 -24.18
C PRO A 689 -3.79 24.82 -24.58
N PRO A 690 -4.80 24.95 -25.50
CA PRO A 690 -5.65 23.83 -25.91
C PRO A 690 -4.90 22.57 -26.35
N ALA A 691 -3.74 22.73 -26.99
CA ALA A 691 -2.89 21.61 -27.41
C ALA A 691 -2.26 20.84 -26.24
N GLN A 692 -2.14 21.47 -25.07
CA GLN A 692 -1.60 20.85 -23.86
C GLN A 692 -2.69 20.34 -22.91
N GLN A 693 -3.96 20.64 -23.15
CA GLN A 693 -5.04 20.21 -22.29
C GLN A 693 -5.32 18.72 -22.46
N TRP A 694 -5.14 17.94 -21.37
CA TRP A 694 -5.67 16.58 -21.31
C TRP A 694 -7.07 16.57 -20.74
N GLY A 695 -7.28 17.30 -19.64
CA GLY A 695 -8.58 17.43 -18.99
C GLY A 695 -8.55 17.50 -17.48
N ILE A 696 -9.74 17.43 -16.91
CA ILE A 696 -9.98 17.46 -15.46
C ILE A 696 -10.75 16.21 -15.05
N CYS A 697 -10.26 15.48 -14.05
CA CYS A 697 -10.92 14.33 -13.47
C CYS A 697 -11.41 14.67 -12.05
N GLN A 698 -12.71 14.56 -11.84
CA GLN A 698 -13.30 14.58 -10.51
C GLN A 698 -13.06 13.25 -9.82
N TRP A 699 -12.33 13.25 -8.68
CA TRP A 699 -11.96 12.00 -8.01
C TRP A 699 -13.13 11.35 -7.29
N CYS A 700 -13.89 12.13 -6.54
CA CYS A 700 -15.09 11.67 -5.85
C CYS A 700 -16.32 12.20 -6.55
N THR A 701 -17.12 11.35 -7.21
CA THR A 701 -18.37 11.77 -7.87
C THR A 701 -19.44 12.18 -6.86
N THR A 702 -19.56 11.45 -5.75
CA THR A 702 -20.44 11.74 -4.62
C THR A 702 -19.67 12.25 -3.42
N ASP A 703 -20.37 12.83 -2.46
CA ASP A 703 -19.80 13.12 -1.15
C ASP A 703 -19.24 11.86 -0.50
N SER A 704 -18.26 12.00 0.39
CA SER A 704 -17.69 10.89 1.13
C SER A 704 -18.51 10.59 2.38
N PRO A 705 -18.96 9.33 2.59
CA PRO A 705 -19.66 8.93 3.81
C PRO A 705 -18.72 8.90 5.03
N GLU A 706 -19.28 8.83 6.23
CA GLU A 706 -18.50 8.80 7.50
C GLU A 706 -17.50 7.66 7.58
N ASN A 707 -17.83 6.50 7.01
CA ASN A 707 -16.99 5.31 7.02
C ASN A 707 -16.06 5.21 5.79
N SER A 708 -15.93 6.28 5.01
CA SER A 708 -15.02 6.29 3.85
C SER A 708 -13.56 6.21 4.31
N GLY A 709 -12.77 5.39 3.63
CA GLY A 709 -11.31 5.38 3.78
C GLY A 709 -10.62 6.61 3.16
N TRP A 710 -11.37 7.42 2.40
CA TRP A 710 -10.86 8.62 1.78
C TRP A 710 -11.72 9.82 2.13
N ARG A 711 -11.13 10.84 2.76
CA ARG A 711 -11.79 12.11 3.15
C ARG A 711 -13.17 11.90 3.79
N ALA A 712 -13.24 11.01 4.79
CA ALA A 712 -14.49 10.65 5.46
C ALA A 712 -15.32 11.87 5.86
N ASN A 713 -16.65 11.78 5.65
CA ASN A 713 -17.63 12.81 5.99
C ASN A 713 -17.31 14.21 5.41
N THR A 714 -16.81 14.28 4.17
CA THR A 714 -16.50 15.56 3.50
C THR A 714 -17.35 15.77 2.24
N PRO A 715 -17.68 17.04 1.91
CA PRO A 715 -18.60 17.39 0.80
C PRO A 715 -17.91 17.37 -0.57
N VAL A 716 -17.08 16.37 -0.85
CA VAL A 716 -16.16 16.31 -2.01
C VAL A 716 -16.85 16.08 -3.36
N GLY A 717 -18.12 15.66 -3.37
CA GLY A 717 -18.82 15.25 -4.58
C GLY A 717 -19.47 16.40 -5.36
N ILE A 718 -19.77 16.10 -6.62
CA ILE A 718 -20.67 16.89 -7.48
C ILE A 718 -22.13 16.52 -7.21
N TRP A 719 -22.35 15.29 -6.75
CA TRP A 719 -23.62 14.77 -6.25
C TRP A 719 -23.51 14.49 -4.75
N ASP A 720 -24.66 14.53 -4.07
CA ASP A 720 -24.72 14.10 -2.67
C ASP A 720 -24.73 12.56 -2.53
N LEU A 721 -24.77 12.05 -1.31
CA LEU A 721 -24.81 10.61 -1.03
C LEU A 721 -26.06 9.88 -1.59
N ASN A 722 -27.09 10.63 -1.97
CA ASN A 722 -28.32 10.08 -2.61
C ASN A 722 -28.32 10.28 -4.13
N TYR A 723 -27.19 10.67 -4.70
CA TYR A 723 -27.00 10.97 -6.13
C TYR A 723 -27.83 12.16 -6.62
N TYR A 724 -28.24 13.10 -5.75
CA TYR A 724 -28.81 14.37 -6.15
C TYR A 724 -27.71 15.36 -6.51
N ARG A 725 -27.94 16.14 -7.58
CA ARG A 725 -27.03 17.22 -7.99
C ARG A 725 -26.88 18.26 -6.90
N LYS A 726 -25.67 18.65 -6.62
CA LYS A 726 -25.31 19.74 -5.71
C LYS A 726 -25.06 21.02 -6.49
N HIS A 727 -24.93 22.17 -5.80
CA HIS A 727 -24.56 23.44 -6.44
C HIS A 727 -23.21 23.34 -7.19
N THR A 728 -22.31 22.45 -6.77
CA THR A 728 -21.05 22.15 -7.46
C THR A 728 -21.28 21.66 -8.90
N TYR A 729 -22.38 20.99 -9.20
CA TYR A 729 -22.76 20.65 -10.58
C TYR A 729 -22.90 21.89 -11.45
N ALA A 730 -23.60 22.93 -10.95
CA ALA A 730 -23.72 24.22 -11.64
C ALA A 730 -22.37 24.92 -11.79
N GLY A 731 -21.51 24.81 -10.79
CA GLY A 731 -20.13 25.32 -10.86
C GLY A 731 -19.35 24.72 -12.01
N PHE A 732 -19.46 23.39 -12.18
CA PHE A 732 -18.85 22.70 -13.34
C PHE A 732 -19.44 23.20 -14.66
N VAL A 733 -20.78 23.32 -14.76
CA VAL A 733 -21.43 23.82 -15.99
C VAL A 733 -20.93 25.21 -16.35
N ARG A 734 -20.93 26.16 -15.39
CA ARG A 734 -20.47 27.54 -15.64
C ARG A 734 -18.97 27.59 -15.98
N GLY A 735 -18.18 26.73 -15.36
CA GLY A 735 -16.76 26.62 -15.68
C GLY A 735 -16.51 26.12 -17.11
N LEU A 736 -17.19 25.07 -17.52
CA LEU A 736 -17.04 24.46 -18.86
C LEU A 736 -17.64 25.35 -19.98
N ASN A 737 -18.76 26.04 -19.73
CA ASN A 737 -19.49 26.83 -20.71
C ASN A 737 -19.08 28.33 -20.74
N GLY A 738 -18.00 28.71 -20.09
CA GLY A 738 -17.53 30.10 -20.14
C GLY A 738 -18.29 31.07 -19.23
N GLY A 739 -19.21 30.61 -18.39
CA GLY A 739 -19.84 31.42 -17.35
C GLY A 739 -21.33 31.64 -17.40
N GLU A 740 -21.97 31.51 -18.57
CA GLU A 740 -23.42 31.55 -18.67
C GLU A 740 -23.98 30.13 -18.86
N PRO A 741 -24.86 29.64 -17.97
CA PRO A 741 -25.51 28.40 -18.24
C PRO A 741 -26.34 28.59 -19.51
N VAL A 742 -26.18 27.72 -20.52
CA VAL A 742 -27.28 27.55 -21.49
C VAL A 742 -28.36 26.83 -20.70
N VAL A 743 -29.16 27.63 -19.99
CA VAL A 743 -30.46 27.19 -19.59
C VAL A 743 -31.18 27.07 -20.92
N ASP A 744 -31.64 25.85 -21.31
CA ASP A 744 -32.85 25.75 -22.09
C ASP A 744 -33.96 26.31 -21.15
N ALA A 745 -33.85 27.59 -20.87
CA ALA A 745 -34.94 28.33 -20.36
C ALA A 745 -35.99 28.20 -21.44
N ILE A 746 -37.10 27.64 -21.14
CA ILE A 746 -38.29 28.31 -21.59
C ILE A 746 -38.04 29.75 -21.17
N GLU A 747 -37.59 30.58 -22.12
CA GLU A 747 -37.43 32.01 -21.89
C GLU A 747 -38.76 32.44 -21.25
N GLY A 748 -38.68 32.86 -20.00
CA GLY A 748 -39.80 33.53 -19.39
C GLY A 748 -40.04 34.69 -20.30
N VAL A 749 -41.13 34.61 -21.05
CA VAL A 749 -41.53 35.69 -21.95
C VAL A 749 -41.53 36.91 -21.09
N LYS A 750 -40.52 37.80 -21.29
CA LYS A 750 -40.60 39.17 -20.75
C LYS A 750 -41.86 39.75 -21.28
N THR A 751 -42.83 40.02 -20.42
CA THR A 751 -44.13 40.62 -20.70
C THR A 751 -44.03 42.08 -21.09
N ASP A 752 -43.15 42.46 -22.01
CA ASP A 752 -43.05 43.81 -22.52
C ASP A 752 -43.61 44.03 -23.93
N LYS A 753 -44.35 43.05 -24.45
CA LYS A 753 -45.23 43.24 -25.60
C LYS A 753 -46.60 42.73 -25.25
N ALA A 754 -47.60 43.59 -25.36
CA ALA A 754 -48.99 43.27 -25.19
C ALA A 754 -49.31 41.96 -25.93
N VAL A 755 -49.64 40.89 -25.16
CA VAL A 755 -50.04 39.61 -25.76
C VAL A 755 -51.38 39.81 -26.41
N ASP A 756 -51.47 39.54 -27.71
CA ASP A 756 -52.75 39.62 -28.45
C ASP A 756 -53.70 38.54 -27.90
N THR A 757 -54.67 38.93 -27.13
CA THR A 757 -55.74 38.07 -26.58
C THR A 757 -56.98 38.01 -27.48
N SER A 758 -56.97 38.65 -28.62
CA SER A 758 -58.14 38.73 -29.53
C SER A 758 -58.73 37.39 -30.02
N LYS A 759 -57.91 36.34 -30.00
CA LYS A 759 -58.28 34.96 -30.36
C LYS A 759 -58.70 34.09 -29.17
N GLY A 760 -58.77 34.68 -27.97
CA GLY A 760 -59.13 33.96 -26.75
C GLY A 760 -58.00 33.39 -25.98
N ILE A 761 -58.18 33.13 -24.69
CA ILE A 761 -57.21 32.49 -23.79
C ILE A 761 -57.72 31.11 -23.43
N TYR A 762 -56.85 30.13 -23.45
CA TYR A 762 -57.17 28.72 -23.19
C TYR A 762 -56.31 28.17 -22.05
N ASN A 763 -56.83 27.24 -21.29
CA ASN A 763 -56.04 26.48 -20.35
C ASN A 763 -55.26 25.36 -21.08
N LEU A 764 -54.39 24.62 -20.36
CA LEU A 764 -53.62 23.52 -20.96
C LEU A 764 -54.46 22.36 -21.50
N ASN A 765 -55.71 22.25 -21.10
CA ASN A 765 -56.68 21.24 -21.62
C ASN A 765 -57.43 21.74 -22.86
N GLY A 766 -57.08 22.90 -23.44
CA GLY A 766 -57.72 23.45 -24.60
C GLY A 766 -59.05 24.09 -24.36
N VAL A 767 -59.47 24.29 -23.10
CA VAL A 767 -60.74 24.95 -22.75
C VAL A 767 -60.56 26.46 -22.82
N ARG A 768 -61.38 27.14 -23.56
CA ARG A 768 -61.40 28.62 -23.63
C ARG A 768 -61.90 29.20 -22.32
N LEU A 769 -61.12 30.16 -21.81
CA LEU A 769 -61.47 30.87 -20.57
C LEU A 769 -62.28 32.14 -20.89
N SER A 770 -63.12 32.54 -19.95
CA SER A 770 -63.92 33.75 -20.07
C SER A 770 -63.18 35.04 -19.86
N ALA A 771 -61.90 34.97 -19.36
CA ALA A 771 -61.02 36.10 -19.18
C ALA A 771 -60.70 36.78 -20.52
N THR A 772 -60.79 38.09 -20.58
CA THR A 772 -60.44 38.91 -21.75
C THR A 772 -59.08 39.51 -21.70
N SER A 773 -58.45 39.50 -20.50
CA SER A 773 -57.10 39.96 -20.23
C SER A 773 -56.33 38.91 -19.43
N LEU A 774 -55.03 38.95 -19.53
CA LEU A 774 -54.12 38.08 -18.75
C LEU A 774 -54.13 38.47 -17.27
N ASP A 775 -54.43 39.70 -16.95
CA ASP A 775 -54.46 40.23 -15.56
C ASP A 775 -55.64 39.68 -14.76
N GLU A 776 -56.65 39.09 -15.46
CA GLU A 776 -57.82 38.47 -14.82
C GLU A 776 -57.62 37.02 -14.44
N LEU A 777 -56.42 36.47 -14.71
CA LEU A 777 -56.13 35.06 -14.52
C LEU A 777 -55.21 34.82 -13.33
N PRO A 778 -55.45 33.76 -12.54
CA PRO A 778 -54.53 33.36 -11.48
C PRO A 778 -53.19 32.87 -12.05
N ALA A 779 -52.17 32.83 -11.19
CA ALA A 779 -50.90 32.25 -11.58
C ALA A 779 -51.07 30.86 -12.18
N GLY A 780 -50.50 30.65 -13.38
CA GLY A 780 -50.70 29.41 -14.13
C GLY A 780 -50.18 29.47 -15.55
N ILE A 781 -50.41 28.38 -16.30
CA ILE A 781 -50.01 28.27 -17.70
C ILE A 781 -51.28 28.33 -18.60
N TYR A 782 -51.21 29.20 -19.60
CA TYR A 782 -52.30 29.46 -20.52
C TYR A 782 -51.82 29.44 -21.98
N ILE A 783 -52.75 29.34 -22.92
CA ILE A 783 -52.47 29.42 -24.36
C ILE A 783 -53.30 30.56 -24.93
N SER A 784 -52.66 31.50 -25.65
CA SER A 784 -53.37 32.51 -26.42
C SER A 784 -52.65 32.71 -27.74
N ASN A 785 -53.41 32.80 -28.82
CA ASN A 785 -52.92 32.94 -30.19
C ASN A 785 -51.85 31.89 -30.58
N GLY A 786 -52.00 30.62 -30.10
CA GLY A 786 -51.08 29.53 -30.32
C GLY A 786 -49.75 29.62 -29.53
N LYS A 787 -49.61 30.60 -28.62
CA LYS A 787 -48.44 30.78 -27.78
C LYS A 787 -48.77 30.41 -26.33
N LYS A 788 -47.82 29.75 -25.70
CA LYS A 788 -47.88 29.42 -24.27
C LYS A 788 -47.52 30.66 -23.44
N ILE A 789 -48.34 30.97 -22.46
CA ILE A 789 -48.19 32.13 -21.56
C ILE A 789 -48.12 31.60 -20.13
N VAL A 790 -47.20 32.12 -19.36
CA VAL A 790 -47.07 31.81 -17.93
C VAL A 790 -47.37 33.07 -17.15
N ILE A 791 -48.39 32.99 -16.31
CA ILE A 791 -48.70 34.04 -15.33
C ILE A 791 -48.11 33.59 -13.99
N LYS A 792 -47.30 34.44 -13.37
CA LYS A 792 -46.66 34.16 -12.10
C LYS A 792 -47.48 34.59 -10.92
#